data_190470a0b1b34cc310e622cd2adbed6c
#
_entry.id   190470a0b1b34cc310e622cd2adbed6c
#
_cell.length_a   1.000
_cell.length_b   1.000
_cell.length_c   1.000
_cell.angle_alpha   90.00
_cell.angle_beta   90.00
_cell.angle_gamma   90.00
#
_symmetry.space_group_name_H-M   'P 1'
#
loop_
_entity.id
_entity.type
_entity.pdbx_description
1 polymer ?
#
loop_
_entity_poly.entity_id
_entity_poly.type
_entity_poly.pdbx_seq_one_letter_code
_entity_poly.pdbx_strand_id
1 'polypeptide(L)'
;MRMSHAIPRGRSVMMFTRAAALMAGGLALLGSAGASWAADPDARIGLGGYYTKLKGGDGPLPVAEFVSGEALGKASPTNQWYSSVMFQRWSEVIHAHPMTYRATEAGFEVGLPTKRFANEGGSLELSYPHVPAIVVSPVGFKPNDARLSKFSDWLAQVSMSAGQGESLTATVLHGSPFSYYESSTGDVRFSFASKPEIFSNPTDAARDKRVVGVTVAGKSYAIFAPTGATWQWTQPTELVLQLPAGARYFSIAGLPDARDATLSDFLAVAYAFPTDTRVEWSYDEAASKVRSIFRVQTVAKEGENLTTFMGLYPHHWSSVVSEHPSQYGYDSVRGRIRLVPGNSFSLERAHHGFVPVWPGLEDAASKESVGSLLVGDMAKSSQLFNKNGRGTYYVGKGLGATAQLMSVAEAEGKTKMRDDLLALLKSRLESWFDGQRSTYFAQDYRLGTFVGVPEEFGSIKAMNDHHFHYGYWLMGAAHVALRDPDWASQQKWGGMVGKIIADIATDERGRADFPFLRNFDAYEGHSWASGDANFDAGNNQESSSEAVNAWAGLMLWGEATGDRRLRDLGAFLLTSEIASVNQYWFDLDRQVLAPEYGKPFASMVFGGKYAFNTWWTQEPRQIFGINLLPITTASTYLAADPQYIRALVAALPADVKAYQARGMSDGTPADIWQDVVASYAALGDPEAGLSLWNRKGNVEWGETRSHTAYWLASLKEMGTPDLSVTADTPLYAVFKDKSGARTYLAYNARSSPIKVTFSTGKSVDVAPRSLVRSR
;
A
#
# COMPACT_ATOMS: atom_id res chain seq x y z
N MET A 1 -34.06 -35.81 -12.55
CA MET A 1 -33.80 -36.01 -11.12
C MET A 1 -32.87 -34.91 -10.68
N ARG A 2 -33.39 -33.94 -9.97
CA ARG A 2 -32.65 -32.75 -9.45
C ARG A 2 -31.93 -33.14 -8.19
N MET A 3 -30.62 -32.91 -8.09
CA MET A 3 -29.95 -32.81 -6.80
C MET A 3 -29.20 -31.47 -6.76
N SER A 4 -29.73 -30.59 -5.94
CA SER A 4 -29.12 -29.33 -5.55
C SER A 4 -28.06 -29.60 -4.47
N HIS A 5 -26.83 -29.14 -4.70
CA HIS A 5 -25.84 -29.05 -3.63
C HIS A 5 -25.74 -27.60 -3.19
N ALA A 6 -26.20 -27.36 -1.99
CA ALA A 6 -26.12 -26.08 -1.31
C ALA A 6 -24.70 -25.86 -0.78
N ILE A 7 -24.12 -24.74 -1.14
CA ILE A 7 -22.87 -24.21 -0.59
C ILE A 7 -23.23 -23.49 0.73
N PRO A 8 -22.53 -23.73 1.85
CA PRO A 8 -22.81 -23.01 3.08
C PRO A 8 -22.32 -21.56 2.98
N ARG A 9 -23.25 -20.65 3.15
CA ARG A 9 -22.99 -19.21 3.22
C ARG A 9 -22.44 -18.87 4.62
N GLY A 10 -21.17 -18.56 4.71
CA GLY A 10 -20.62 -17.86 5.88
C GLY A 10 -20.94 -16.37 5.77
N ARG A 11 -22.01 -15.93 6.42
CA ARG A 11 -22.30 -14.51 6.64
C ARG A 11 -21.55 -14.05 7.88
N SER A 12 -20.62 -13.13 7.74
CA SER A 12 -20.28 -12.18 8.80
C SER A 12 -20.58 -10.77 8.30
N VAL A 13 -21.85 -10.41 8.39
CA VAL A 13 -22.30 -9.02 8.31
C VAL A 13 -22.27 -8.49 9.73
N MET A 14 -21.33 -7.64 10.09
CA MET A 14 -21.39 -6.85 11.31
C MET A 14 -22.50 -5.80 11.14
N MET A 15 -23.66 -6.07 11.72
CA MET A 15 -24.72 -5.07 11.93
C MET A 15 -24.27 -4.11 13.03
N PHE A 16 -24.07 -2.85 12.68
CA PHE A 16 -24.07 -1.76 13.65
C PHE A 16 -25.51 -1.43 14.06
N THR A 17 -25.92 -1.88 15.25
CA THR A 17 -27.17 -1.46 15.88
C THR A 17 -27.02 -0.07 16.47
N ARG A 18 -27.89 0.84 16.06
CA ARG A 18 -28.12 2.14 16.70
C ARG A 18 -28.71 1.94 18.09
N ALA A 19 -28.02 2.39 19.12
CA ALA A 19 -28.63 2.61 20.44
C ALA A 19 -28.90 4.10 20.61
N ALA A 20 -30.18 4.49 20.54
CA ALA A 20 -30.63 5.78 21.00
C ALA A 20 -30.79 5.71 22.52
N ALA A 21 -30.03 6.52 23.26
CA ALA A 21 -30.18 6.63 24.71
C ALA A 21 -31.07 7.83 25.04
N LEU A 22 -32.20 7.55 25.68
CA LEU A 22 -33.05 8.53 26.36
C LEU A 22 -32.31 9.08 27.60
N MET A 23 -32.38 10.38 27.76
CA MET A 23 -32.03 11.08 28.99
C MET A 23 -33.10 10.85 30.07
N ALA A 24 -32.69 10.38 31.22
CA ALA A 24 -33.43 10.55 32.47
C ALA A 24 -32.43 10.92 33.57
N GLY A 25 -32.67 12.05 34.20
CA GLY A 25 -31.81 12.62 35.22
C GLY A 25 -31.92 11.87 36.56
N GLY A 26 -30.80 11.82 37.25
CA GLY A 26 -30.69 11.38 38.64
C GLY A 26 -29.42 11.96 39.25
N LEU A 27 -29.59 12.99 40.11
CA LEU A 27 -28.55 13.46 41.01
C LEU A 27 -28.27 12.34 42.04
N ALA A 28 -27.04 11.89 42.15
CA ALA A 28 -26.54 11.18 43.31
C ALA A 28 -25.03 11.43 43.54
N LEU A 29 -24.75 12.13 44.61
CA LEU A 29 -23.61 12.03 45.55
C LEU A 29 -22.21 11.79 45.01
N LEU A 30 -21.41 12.81 45.14
CA LEU A 30 -19.96 12.83 45.15
C LEU A 30 -19.34 11.79 46.11
N GLY A 31 -18.89 10.68 45.52
CA GLY A 31 -17.88 9.83 46.11
C GLY A 31 -16.57 10.10 45.37
N SER A 32 -15.57 10.66 46.04
CA SER A 32 -14.23 10.80 45.53
C SER A 32 -13.56 9.43 45.33
N ALA A 33 -13.80 8.79 44.20
CA ALA A 33 -12.94 7.74 43.72
C ALA A 33 -11.71 8.42 43.14
N GLY A 34 -10.59 8.37 43.85
CA GLY A 34 -9.30 8.81 43.38
C GLY A 34 -8.99 8.10 42.05
N ALA A 35 -8.92 8.87 40.99
CA ALA A 35 -8.41 8.38 39.72
C ALA A 35 -6.96 7.94 39.97
N SER A 36 -6.70 6.65 40.00
CA SER A 36 -5.35 6.11 39.89
C SER A 36 -4.85 6.43 38.50
N TRP A 37 -4.24 7.58 38.36
CA TRP A 37 -3.61 8.02 37.12
C TRP A 37 -2.40 7.13 36.82
N ALA A 38 -2.26 6.85 35.58
CA ALA A 38 -1.39 5.94 34.92
C ALA A 38 -0.03 5.76 35.60
N ALA A 39 0.38 4.50 35.73
CA ALA A 39 1.78 4.17 35.96
C ALA A 39 2.63 4.89 34.90
N ASP A 40 3.81 5.39 35.29
CA ASP A 40 4.78 5.96 34.36
C ASP A 40 5.03 5.01 33.19
N PRO A 41 5.25 5.53 31.97
CA PRO A 41 5.60 4.70 30.84
C PRO A 41 6.87 3.89 31.13
N ASP A 42 6.87 2.62 30.73
CA ASP A 42 7.97 1.68 31.00
C ASP A 42 9.17 1.86 30.08
N ALA A 43 9.05 2.70 29.05
CA ALA A 43 10.14 3.07 28.16
C ALA A 43 10.09 4.56 27.79
N ARG A 44 11.25 5.16 27.56
CA ARG A 44 11.39 6.57 27.20
C ARG A 44 12.35 6.76 26.03
N ILE A 45 12.07 7.78 25.21
CA ILE A 45 12.95 8.26 24.15
C ILE A 45 12.83 9.79 24.06
N GLY A 46 13.91 10.51 24.35
CA GLY A 46 13.87 11.96 24.52
C GLY A 46 12.90 12.35 25.63
N LEU A 47 11.97 13.24 25.35
CA LEU A 47 10.87 13.60 26.26
C LEU A 47 9.70 12.62 26.19
N GLY A 48 9.66 11.75 25.17
CA GLY A 48 8.58 10.82 24.95
C GLY A 48 8.60 9.61 25.88
N GLY A 49 7.41 9.06 26.14
CA GLY A 49 7.20 7.84 26.91
C GLY A 49 6.24 6.89 26.19
N TYR A 50 6.52 5.60 26.21
CA TYR A 50 5.67 4.57 25.64
C TYR A 50 5.69 3.31 26.51
N TYR A 51 4.75 2.41 26.24
CA TYR A 51 4.66 1.14 26.96
C TYR A 51 5.25 0.00 26.10
N THR A 52 5.80 -1.01 26.77
CA THR A 52 6.36 -2.21 26.10
C THR A 52 5.33 -3.32 25.93
N LYS A 53 4.09 -3.07 26.35
CA LYS A 53 2.91 -3.92 26.19
C LYS A 53 1.65 -3.10 26.36
N LEU A 54 0.55 -3.55 25.79
CA LEU A 54 -0.77 -2.97 26.01
C LEU A 54 -1.21 -3.11 27.46
N LYS A 55 -1.91 -2.11 27.99
CA LYS A 55 -2.56 -2.18 29.30
C LYS A 55 -3.75 -3.13 29.24
N GLY A 56 -4.11 -3.70 30.40
CA GLY A 56 -5.24 -4.64 30.45
C GLY A 56 -6.54 -4.01 29.94
N GLY A 57 -7.16 -4.65 28.96
CA GLY A 57 -8.39 -4.19 28.31
C GLY A 57 -8.18 -3.46 26.96
N ASP A 58 -6.96 -3.10 26.60
CA ASP A 58 -6.65 -2.36 25.37
C ASP A 58 -6.26 -3.26 24.17
N GLY A 59 -6.30 -4.57 24.34
CA GLY A 59 -5.93 -5.55 23.32
C GLY A 59 -6.91 -6.69 23.22
N PRO A 60 -6.56 -7.83 22.60
CA PRO A 60 -5.20 -8.25 22.25
C PRO A 60 -4.74 -7.84 20.85
N LEU A 61 -3.43 -7.80 20.65
CA LEU A 61 -2.80 -7.88 19.35
C LEU A 61 -2.93 -9.31 18.80
N PRO A 62 -2.92 -9.49 17.46
CA PRO A 62 -2.88 -10.82 16.87
C PRO A 62 -1.60 -11.56 17.25
N VAL A 63 -1.61 -12.87 17.15
CA VAL A 63 -0.44 -13.70 17.45
C VAL A 63 -0.01 -14.42 16.18
N ALA A 64 1.21 -14.15 15.73
CA ALA A 64 1.83 -14.84 14.61
C ALA A 64 2.34 -16.23 15.06
N GLU A 65 1.41 -17.19 15.19
CA GLU A 65 1.72 -18.54 15.71
C GLU A 65 2.44 -19.42 14.69
N PHE A 66 2.22 -19.17 13.39
CA PHE A 66 2.69 -20.05 12.33
C PHE A 66 3.96 -19.50 11.67
N VAL A 67 5.00 -19.42 12.48
CA VAL A 67 6.35 -18.99 12.06
C VAL A 67 7.36 -20.06 12.42
N SER A 68 8.38 -20.26 11.60
CA SER A 68 9.44 -21.26 11.81
C SER A 68 10.76 -20.83 11.14
N GLY A 69 11.80 -21.65 11.22
CA GLY A 69 13.05 -21.48 10.48
C GLY A 69 13.72 -20.12 10.65
N GLU A 70 14.15 -19.52 9.55
CA GLU A 70 14.84 -18.23 9.53
C GLU A 70 13.92 -17.02 9.86
N ALA A 71 12.60 -17.20 9.84
CA ALA A 71 11.67 -16.15 10.21
C ALA A 71 11.51 -16.01 11.74
N LEU A 72 11.89 -17.03 12.53
CA LEU A 72 11.86 -16.96 13.98
C LEU A 72 12.82 -15.89 14.53
N GLY A 73 12.35 -15.12 15.51
CA GLY A 73 13.15 -14.09 16.18
C GLY A 73 13.32 -12.80 15.38
N LYS A 74 12.75 -12.69 14.20
CA LYS A 74 12.61 -11.43 13.43
C LYS A 74 11.27 -10.80 13.72
N ALA A 75 11.18 -9.47 13.54
CA ALA A 75 9.89 -8.79 13.52
C ALA A 75 8.98 -9.38 12.42
N SER A 76 7.73 -9.63 12.76
CA SER A 76 6.78 -10.29 11.83
C SER A 76 6.43 -9.38 10.66
N PRO A 77 6.59 -9.84 9.40
CA PRO A 77 6.24 -9.07 8.21
C PRO A 77 4.72 -9.06 7.99
N THR A 78 4.00 -8.33 8.85
CA THR A 78 2.58 -8.05 8.67
C THR A 78 2.37 -7.10 7.50
N ASN A 79 1.13 -6.95 7.03
CA ASN A 79 0.78 -6.04 5.94
C ASN A 79 1.45 -6.38 4.60
N GLN A 80 1.80 -7.66 4.40
CA GLN A 80 2.37 -8.16 3.15
C GLN A 80 1.38 -9.11 2.44
N TRP A 81 1.63 -9.40 1.19
CA TRP A 81 0.81 -10.26 0.32
C TRP A 81 0.74 -11.74 0.78
N TYR A 82 1.63 -12.16 1.67
CA TYR A 82 1.70 -13.52 2.23
C TYR A 82 1.42 -13.57 3.75
N SER A 83 1.04 -12.45 4.37
CA SER A 83 0.95 -12.37 5.85
C SER A 83 -0.01 -13.38 6.46
N SER A 84 -1.06 -13.80 5.75
CA SER A 84 -2.03 -14.80 6.25
C SER A 84 -1.38 -16.13 6.69
N VAL A 85 -0.23 -16.48 6.12
CA VAL A 85 0.52 -17.70 6.50
C VAL A 85 0.91 -17.71 7.98
N MET A 86 1.15 -16.53 8.57
CA MET A 86 1.58 -16.43 9.97
C MET A 86 0.43 -16.50 10.99
N PHE A 87 -0.79 -16.18 10.56
CA PHE A 87 -1.92 -15.96 11.47
C PHE A 87 -2.96 -17.08 11.45
N GLN A 88 -2.85 -18.00 10.49
CA GLN A 88 -3.80 -19.10 10.32
C GLN A 88 -3.06 -20.43 10.16
N ARG A 89 -3.74 -21.52 10.57
CA ARG A 89 -3.22 -22.88 10.36
C ARG A 89 -2.95 -23.19 8.89
N TRP A 90 -3.80 -22.68 8.00
CA TRP A 90 -3.69 -22.74 6.55
C TRP A 90 -3.75 -21.33 6.01
N SER A 91 -2.99 -21.05 4.96
CA SER A 91 -2.96 -19.69 4.41
C SER A 91 -4.28 -19.34 3.70
N GLU A 92 -4.58 -18.06 3.58
CA GLU A 92 -5.40 -17.57 2.49
C GLU A 92 -4.64 -17.68 1.17
N VAL A 93 -5.27 -17.25 0.07
CA VAL A 93 -4.63 -17.28 -1.24
C VAL A 93 -3.45 -16.31 -1.27
N ILE A 94 -2.30 -16.83 -1.70
CA ILE A 94 -1.05 -16.08 -1.90
C ILE A 94 -1.00 -15.67 -3.38
N HIS A 95 -1.25 -14.39 -3.66
CA HIS A 95 -1.24 -13.82 -5.00
C HIS A 95 0.16 -13.32 -5.37
N ALA A 96 0.98 -14.20 -5.95
CA ALA A 96 2.39 -13.88 -6.30
C ALA A 96 2.56 -13.37 -7.74
N HIS A 97 1.56 -13.49 -8.57
CA HIS A 97 1.56 -13.14 -10.00
C HIS A 97 2.82 -13.58 -10.79
N PRO A 98 2.63 -14.28 -11.91
CA PRO A 98 1.35 -14.67 -12.51
C PRO A 98 0.66 -15.82 -11.78
N MET A 99 1.36 -16.52 -10.89
CA MET A 99 0.90 -17.68 -10.16
C MET A 99 0.15 -17.30 -8.89
N THR A 100 -0.74 -18.18 -8.46
CA THR A 100 -1.39 -18.10 -7.14
C THR A 100 -1.20 -19.43 -6.41
N TYR A 101 -1.15 -19.33 -5.07
CA TYR A 101 -0.85 -20.45 -4.18
C TYR A 101 -1.76 -20.45 -2.96
N ARG A 102 -1.91 -21.62 -2.34
CA ARG A 102 -2.57 -21.78 -1.04
C ARG A 102 -2.01 -22.99 -0.32
N ALA A 103 -1.72 -22.86 0.95
CA ALA A 103 -1.41 -24.00 1.80
C ALA A 103 -2.71 -24.55 2.41
N THR A 104 -2.93 -25.86 2.29
CA THR A 104 -4.14 -26.54 2.78
C THR A 104 -3.77 -27.86 3.47
N GLU A 105 -4.74 -28.52 4.11
CA GLU A 105 -4.53 -29.86 4.68
C GLU A 105 -4.22 -30.94 3.63
N ALA A 106 -4.59 -30.69 2.36
CA ALA A 106 -4.31 -31.60 1.25
C ALA A 106 -2.90 -31.47 0.69
N GLY A 107 -2.24 -30.32 0.94
CA GLY A 107 -0.93 -29.98 0.41
C GLY A 107 -0.85 -28.52 -0.03
N PHE A 108 0.12 -28.21 -0.87
CA PHE A 108 0.34 -26.87 -1.41
C PHE A 108 -0.31 -26.76 -2.80
N GLU A 109 -1.31 -25.90 -2.91
CA GLU A 109 -2.07 -25.66 -4.13
C GLU A 109 -1.35 -24.67 -5.04
N VAL A 110 -1.39 -24.92 -6.33
CA VAL A 110 -0.76 -24.14 -7.40
C VAL A 110 -1.78 -23.86 -8.50
N GLY A 111 -1.90 -22.60 -8.92
CA GLY A 111 -2.81 -22.20 -9.97
C GLY A 111 -2.32 -21.04 -10.84
N LEU A 112 -2.77 -21.00 -12.09
CA LEU A 112 -2.72 -19.84 -12.98
C LEU A 112 -4.14 -19.28 -13.09
N PRO A 113 -4.45 -18.15 -12.43
CA PRO A 113 -5.80 -17.63 -12.37
C PRO A 113 -6.30 -17.13 -13.73
N THR A 114 -7.62 -17.05 -13.87
CA THR A 114 -8.29 -16.54 -15.07
C THR A 114 -9.22 -15.40 -14.70
N LYS A 115 -9.32 -14.42 -15.59
CA LYS A 115 -10.19 -13.26 -15.43
C LYS A 115 -11.65 -13.67 -15.19
N ARG A 116 -12.26 -13.06 -14.19
CA ARG A 116 -13.68 -13.16 -13.88
C ARG A 116 -14.23 -11.77 -13.57
N PHE A 117 -15.40 -11.48 -14.11
CA PHE A 117 -16.15 -10.26 -13.81
C PHE A 117 -17.39 -10.58 -12.99
N ALA A 118 -17.68 -9.77 -11.99
CA ALA A 118 -18.88 -9.85 -11.16
C ALA A 118 -19.50 -8.47 -10.97
N ASN A 119 -20.83 -8.43 -10.91
CA ASN A 119 -21.61 -7.27 -10.56
C ASN A 119 -22.69 -7.71 -9.58
N GLU A 120 -22.47 -7.50 -8.29
CA GLU A 120 -23.39 -7.87 -7.24
C GLU A 120 -23.97 -6.63 -6.57
N GLY A 121 -25.22 -6.29 -6.92
CA GLY A 121 -25.96 -5.18 -6.31
C GLY A 121 -25.33 -3.79 -6.55
N GLY A 122 -24.54 -3.64 -7.63
CA GLY A 122 -23.82 -2.41 -7.96
C GLY A 122 -22.39 -2.35 -7.46
N SER A 123 -21.94 -3.34 -6.69
CA SER A 123 -20.51 -3.58 -6.45
C SER A 123 -19.93 -4.29 -7.67
N LEU A 124 -19.08 -3.58 -8.40
CA LEU A 124 -18.42 -4.11 -9.59
C LEU A 124 -17.05 -4.66 -9.18
N GLU A 125 -16.76 -5.87 -9.61
CA GLU A 125 -15.49 -6.53 -9.35
C GLU A 125 -14.91 -7.13 -10.63
N LEU A 126 -13.61 -6.90 -10.84
CA LEU A 126 -12.77 -7.61 -11.80
C LEU A 126 -11.78 -8.45 -11.01
N SER A 127 -11.85 -9.76 -11.10
CA SER A 127 -11.04 -10.66 -10.29
C SER A 127 -10.27 -11.70 -11.11
N TYR A 128 -9.20 -12.21 -10.50
CA TYR A 128 -8.41 -13.36 -10.96
C TYR A 128 -8.32 -14.35 -9.79
N PRO A 129 -9.43 -15.07 -9.50
CA PRO A 129 -9.50 -15.94 -8.33
C PRO A 129 -8.54 -17.12 -8.46
N HIS A 130 -8.06 -17.61 -7.33
CA HIS A 130 -7.29 -18.85 -7.28
C HIS A 130 -8.17 -20.03 -7.68
N VAL A 131 -7.66 -20.81 -8.62
CA VAL A 131 -8.24 -22.10 -9.01
C VAL A 131 -7.10 -23.12 -8.97
N PRO A 132 -7.08 -24.03 -7.97
CA PRO A 132 -6.01 -25.00 -7.85
C PRO A 132 -6.02 -25.94 -9.04
N ALA A 133 -4.96 -25.92 -9.83
CA ALA A 133 -4.76 -26.86 -10.94
C ALA A 133 -3.96 -28.09 -10.48
N ILE A 134 -3.01 -27.89 -9.56
CA ILE A 134 -2.11 -28.90 -9.03
C ILE A 134 -2.07 -28.76 -7.51
N VAL A 135 -2.23 -29.87 -6.80
CA VAL A 135 -1.96 -29.96 -5.35
C VAL A 135 -0.69 -30.80 -5.17
N VAL A 136 0.30 -30.23 -4.50
CA VAL A 136 1.60 -30.84 -4.25
C VAL A 136 1.65 -31.37 -2.82
N SER A 137 1.95 -32.65 -2.64
CA SER A 137 2.04 -33.26 -1.32
C SER A 137 2.99 -34.47 -1.35
N PRO A 138 3.91 -34.65 -0.40
CA PRO A 138 4.61 -35.91 -0.24
C PRO A 138 3.62 -37.07 -0.08
N VAL A 139 3.99 -38.25 -0.56
CA VAL A 139 3.14 -39.44 -0.45
C VAL A 139 2.95 -39.84 1.01
N GLY A 140 1.69 -40.00 1.42
CA GLY A 140 1.36 -40.30 2.83
C GLY A 140 1.41 -39.11 3.79
N PHE A 141 1.78 -37.93 3.29
CA PHE A 141 1.94 -36.73 4.10
C PHE A 141 0.59 -36.19 4.61
N LYS A 142 0.54 -35.92 5.91
CA LYS A 142 -0.60 -35.29 6.59
C LYS A 142 -0.08 -34.10 7.39
N PRO A 143 0.02 -32.93 6.77
CA PRO A 143 0.61 -31.77 7.45
C PRO A 143 -0.24 -31.33 8.64
N ASN A 144 0.44 -30.88 9.68
CA ASN A 144 -0.20 -30.31 10.87
C ASN A 144 -0.64 -28.87 10.64
N ASP A 145 0.20 -28.10 9.97
CA ASP A 145 0.02 -26.69 9.69
C ASP A 145 0.94 -26.24 8.53
N ALA A 146 0.80 -25.00 8.12
CA ALA A 146 1.73 -24.30 7.24
C ALA A 146 2.33 -23.11 7.99
N ARG A 147 3.62 -22.86 7.82
CA ARG A 147 4.36 -21.80 8.54
C ARG A 147 5.21 -20.98 7.59
N LEU A 148 5.29 -19.67 7.84
CA LEU A 148 6.29 -18.84 7.22
C LEU A 148 7.68 -19.22 7.79
N SER A 149 8.55 -19.77 6.95
CA SER A 149 9.88 -20.23 7.39
C SER A 149 11.01 -19.28 7.00
N LYS A 150 10.81 -18.48 5.94
CA LYS A 150 11.73 -17.46 5.46
C LYS A 150 10.99 -16.41 4.68
N PHE A 151 11.47 -15.19 4.69
CA PHE A 151 11.01 -14.10 3.84
C PHE A 151 12.15 -13.14 3.49
N SER A 152 11.99 -12.44 2.38
CA SER A 152 12.82 -11.30 1.98
C SER A 152 11.92 -10.25 1.30
N ASP A 153 12.48 -9.29 0.58
CA ASP A 153 11.73 -8.11 0.14
C ASP A 153 10.46 -8.44 -0.70
N TRP A 154 10.48 -9.54 -1.49
CA TRP A 154 9.29 -10.06 -2.21
C TRP A 154 9.34 -11.58 -2.42
N LEU A 155 10.00 -12.30 -1.51
CA LEU A 155 10.03 -13.75 -1.47
C LEU A 155 9.40 -14.24 -0.17
N ALA A 156 8.58 -15.28 -0.24
CA ALA A 156 8.07 -16.00 0.91
C ALA A 156 8.38 -17.50 0.77
N GLN A 157 8.77 -18.11 1.88
CA GLN A 157 8.95 -19.55 1.98
C GLN A 157 7.97 -20.12 2.98
N VAL A 158 7.12 -21.04 2.52
CA VAL A 158 6.09 -21.70 3.30
C VAL A 158 6.50 -23.14 3.55
N SER A 159 6.68 -23.51 4.82
CA SER A 159 6.99 -24.87 5.24
C SER A 159 5.77 -25.54 5.85
N MET A 160 5.42 -26.70 5.33
CA MET A 160 4.41 -27.60 5.88
C MET A 160 5.09 -28.78 6.53
N SER A 161 4.72 -29.14 7.74
CA SER A 161 5.34 -30.23 8.49
C SER A 161 4.32 -31.24 8.98
N ALA A 162 4.69 -32.52 9.00
CA ALA A 162 3.94 -33.59 9.62
C ALA A 162 4.75 -34.21 10.77
N GLY A 163 4.18 -35.20 11.45
CA GLY A 163 4.91 -35.96 12.46
C GLY A 163 6.17 -36.64 11.88
N GLN A 164 7.12 -36.96 12.74
CA GLN A 164 8.36 -37.69 12.40
C GLN A 164 9.36 -36.95 11.48
N GLY A 165 9.28 -35.61 11.41
CA GLY A 165 10.24 -34.79 10.63
C GLY A 165 9.95 -34.71 9.14
N GLU A 166 8.81 -35.20 8.69
CA GLU A 166 8.36 -35.02 7.30
C GLU A 166 8.00 -33.56 7.03
N SER A 167 8.49 -33.02 5.91
CA SER A 167 8.22 -31.64 5.51
C SER A 167 8.18 -31.45 4.00
N LEU A 168 7.38 -30.48 3.58
CA LEU A 168 7.40 -29.89 2.25
C LEU A 168 7.58 -28.38 2.40
N THR A 169 8.58 -27.82 1.74
CA THR A 169 8.85 -26.38 1.75
C THR A 169 8.65 -25.83 0.35
N ALA A 170 7.84 -24.81 0.20
CA ALA A 170 7.58 -24.08 -1.05
C ALA A 170 8.17 -22.68 -0.98
N THR A 171 8.96 -22.28 -1.96
CA THR A 171 9.47 -20.92 -2.13
C THR A 171 8.73 -20.26 -3.29
N VAL A 172 8.10 -19.13 -3.02
CA VAL A 172 7.33 -18.33 -3.97
C VAL A 172 7.76 -16.88 -3.91
N LEU A 173 7.67 -16.17 -5.03
CA LEU A 173 8.05 -14.77 -5.10
C LEU A 173 7.23 -14.03 -6.16
N HIS A 174 7.01 -12.75 -5.95
CA HIS A 174 6.36 -11.90 -6.95
C HIS A 174 7.08 -11.93 -8.29
N GLY A 175 6.29 -11.90 -9.37
CA GLY A 175 6.80 -11.85 -10.73
C GLY A 175 7.40 -13.15 -11.24
N SER A 176 7.49 -14.22 -10.42
CA SER A 176 8.05 -15.50 -10.87
C SER A 176 6.97 -16.39 -11.48
N PRO A 177 7.20 -16.93 -12.69
CA PRO A 177 6.36 -17.98 -13.20
C PRO A 177 6.61 -19.33 -12.53
N PHE A 178 7.59 -19.43 -11.63
CA PHE A 178 7.99 -20.65 -10.93
C PHE A 178 7.59 -20.61 -9.46
N SER A 179 7.36 -21.82 -8.91
CA SER A 179 7.46 -22.14 -7.50
C SER A 179 8.48 -23.26 -7.31
N TYR A 180 9.24 -23.19 -6.23
CA TYR A 180 10.39 -24.07 -5.98
C TYR A 180 10.16 -24.84 -4.69
N TYR A 181 10.49 -26.14 -4.70
CA TYR A 181 10.13 -27.05 -3.63
C TYR A 181 11.34 -27.82 -3.11
N GLU A 182 11.34 -28.06 -1.79
CA GLU A 182 12.21 -29.01 -1.13
C GLU A 182 11.34 -29.97 -0.28
N SER A 183 11.60 -31.27 -0.38
CA SER A 183 10.89 -32.33 0.35
C SER A 183 11.83 -33.13 1.22
N SER A 184 11.46 -33.41 2.47
CA SER A 184 12.22 -34.31 3.33
C SER A 184 12.10 -35.79 2.91
N THR A 185 11.05 -36.14 2.18
CA THR A 185 10.78 -37.49 1.66
C THR A 185 11.12 -37.62 0.18
N GLY A 186 11.24 -38.86 -0.34
CA GLY A 186 11.58 -39.12 -1.74
C GLY A 186 10.40 -39.12 -2.70
N ASP A 187 9.21 -39.35 -2.21
CA ASP A 187 8.05 -39.52 -3.06
C ASP A 187 7.10 -38.35 -2.92
N VAL A 188 6.88 -37.63 -4.01
CA VAL A 188 5.97 -36.47 -4.07
C VAL A 188 4.83 -36.74 -5.03
N ARG A 189 3.63 -36.51 -4.58
CA ARG A 189 2.39 -36.65 -5.34
C ARG A 189 1.94 -35.29 -5.88
N PHE A 190 1.55 -35.28 -7.15
CA PHE A 190 0.84 -34.17 -7.80
C PHE A 190 -0.58 -34.66 -8.11
N SER A 191 -1.57 -34.03 -7.47
CA SER A 191 -2.98 -34.27 -7.74
C SER A 191 -3.51 -33.16 -8.63
N PHE A 192 -4.02 -33.50 -9.83
CA PHE A 192 -4.54 -32.54 -10.79
C PHE A 192 -6.05 -32.38 -10.63
N ALA A 193 -6.55 -31.17 -10.79
CA ALA A 193 -7.98 -30.83 -10.68
C ALA A 193 -8.87 -31.59 -11.69
N SER A 194 -8.29 -31.98 -12.83
CA SER A 194 -8.92 -32.83 -13.87
C SER A 194 -7.84 -33.64 -14.55
N LYS A 195 -8.22 -34.66 -15.33
CA LYS A 195 -7.28 -35.44 -16.15
C LYS A 195 -6.50 -34.47 -17.06
N PRO A 196 -5.16 -34.38 -16.91
CA PRO A 196 -4.36 -33.46 -17.70
C PRO A 196 -4.17 -33.97 -19.14
N GLU A 197 -4.02 -33.03 -20.07
CA GLU A 197 -3.42 -33.29 -21.37
C GLU A 197 -1.91 -33.26 -21.23
N ILE A 198 -1.22 -34.34 -21.56
CA ILE A 198 0.24 -34.46 -21.42
C ILE A 198 0.87 -34.07 -22.74
N PHE A 199 1.59 -32.93 -22.81
CA PHE A 199 2.34 -32.51 -24.00
C PHE A 199 3.84 -32.82 -23.93
N SER A 200 4.37 -33.13 -22.74
CA SER A 200 5.72 -33.68 -22.54
C SER A 200 5.68 -34.80 -21.53
N ASN A 201 5.99 -36.01 -21.96
CA ASN A 201 6.02 -37.20 -21.11
C ASN A 201 7.45 -37.72 -21.00
N PRO A 202 8.03 -37.83 -19.80
CA PRO A 202 9.41 -38.27 -19.57
C PRO A 202 9.61 -39.77 -19.94
N THR A 203 8.56 -40.55 -20.13
CA THR A 203 8.66 -41.94 -20.62
C THR A 203 8.89 -42.02 -22.11
N ASP A 204 8.62 -40.97 -22.88
CA ASP A 204 8.94 -40.85 -24.27
C ASP A 204 10.45 -40.72 -24.47
N ALA A 205 11.04 -41.54 -25.34
CA ALA A 205 12.49 -41.53 -25.61
C ALA A 205 13.01 -40.20 -26.17
N ALA A 206 12.16 -39.47 -26.89
CA ALA A 206 12.48 -38.17 -27.48
C ALA A 206 12.40 -36.99 -26.48
N ARG A 207 11.90 -37.19 -25.25
CA ARG A 207 11.69 -36.15 -24.25
C ARG A 207 12.73 -36.19 -23.14
N ASP A 208 12.95 -35.02 -22.52
CA ASP A 208 13.81 -34.92 -21.33
C ASP A 208 13.16 -35.69 -20.17
N LYS A 209 13.93 -36.56 -19.53
CA LYS A 209 13.46 -37.42 -18.44
C LYS A 209 13.15 -36.65 -17.14
N ARG A 210 13.61 -35.43 -17.04
CA ARG A 210 13.42 -34.55 -15.88
C ARG A 210 12.13 -33.75 -15.94
N VAL A 211 11.36 -33.78 -17.03
CA VAL A 211 10.26 -32.83 -17.27
C VAL A 211 8.96 -33.52 -17.58
N VAL A 212 7.90 -33.16 -16.88
CA VAL A 212 6.51 -33.44 -17.23
C VAL A 212 5.82 -32.14 -17.61
N GLY A 213 5.32 -32.05 -18.84
CA GLY A 213 4.50 -30.93 -19.32
C GLY A 213 3.04 -31.34 -19.42
N VAL A 214 2.15 -30.57 -18.77
CA VAL A 214 0.71 -30.84 -18.69
C VAL A 214 -0.14 -29.60 -18.93
N THR A 215 -1.31 -29.78 -19.54
CA THR A 215 -2.36 -28.76 -19.57
C THR A 215 -3.53 -29.21 -18.70
N VAL A 216 -3.91 -28.39 -17.74
CA VAL A 216 -5.00 -28.62 -16.77
C VAL A 216 -5.98 -27.46 -16.88
N ALA A 217 -7.25 -27.72 -17.14
CA ALA A 217 -8.29 -26.69 -17.29
C ALA A 217 -7.88 -25.54 -18.24
N GLY A 218 -7.21 -25.88 -19.36
CA GLY A 218 -6.76 -24.91 -20.36
C GLY A 218 -5.55 -24.07 -19.98
N LYS A 219 -4.86 -24.38 -18.89
CA LYS A 219 -3.61 -23.75 -18.45
C LYS A 219 -2.47 -24.74 -18.51
N SER A 220 -1.31 -24.30 -19.00
CA SER A 220 -0.14 -25.15 -19.19
C SER A 220 0.83 -25.02 -18.02
N TYR A 221 1.36 -26.16 -17.57
CA TYR A 221 2.32 -26.25 -16.48
C TYR A 221 3.45 -27.20 -16.87
N ALA A 222 4.61 -26.98 -16.29
CA ALA A 222 5.70 -27.94 -16.33
C ALA A 222 6.22 -28.22 -14.93
N ILE A 223 6.52 -29.49 -14.66
CA ILE A 223 7.13 -29.95 -13.41
C ILE A 223 8.54 -30.42 -13.75
N PHE A 224 9.54 -29.87 -13.10
CA PHE A 224 10.97 -30.13 -13.34
C PHE A 224 11.56 -30.86 -12.14
N ALA A 225 12.07 -32.05 -12.38
CA ALA A 225 12.68 -32.89 -11.35
C ALA A 225 14.19 -33.02 -11.56
N PRO A 226 14.97 -33.38 -10.51
CA PRO A 226 16.41 -33.59 -10.64
C PRO A 226 16.77 -34.77 -11.51
N THR A 227 18.00 -34.79 -12.01
CA THR A 227 18.54 -35.93 -12.72
C THR A 227 18.48 -37.21 -11.87
N GLY A 228 18.01 -38.30 -12.45
CA GLY A 228 17.83 -39.59 -11.77
C GLY A 228 16.44 -39.75 -11.09
N ALA A 229 15.59 -38.77 -11.16
CA ALA A 229 14.21 -38.91 -10.72
C ALA A 229 13.40 -39.81 -11.66
N THR A 230 12.37 -40.46 -11.13
CA THR A 230 11.43 -41.30 -11.90
C THR A 230 9.99 -40.89 -11.67
N TRP A 231 9.13 -41.20 -12.65
CA TRP A 231 7.76 -40.74 -12.66
C TRP A 231 6.81 -41.90 -12.81
N GLN A 232 5.68 -41.88 -12.09
CA GLN A 232 4.65 -42.91 -12.17
C GLN A 232 3.26 -42.28 -12.12
N TRP A 233 2.47 -42.48 -13.15
CA TRP A 233 1.02 -42.23 -13.12
C TRP A 233 0.35 -43.31 -12.28
N THR A 234 -0.20 -42.96 -11.14
CA THR A 234 -0.91 -43.90 -10.23
C THR A 234 -2.40 -43.89 -10.52
N GLN A 235 -2.93 -42.76 -10.98
CA GLN A 235 -4.31 -42.56 -11.43
C GLN A 235 -4.37 -41.58 -12.61
N PRO A 236 -5.49 -41.46 -13.32
CA PRO A 236 -5.61 -40.49 -14.43
C PRO A 236 -5.39 -39.03 -14.05
N THR A 237 -5.54 -38.69 -12.74
CA THR A 237 -5.37 -37.35 -12.19
C THR A 237 -4.25 -37.32 -11.12
N GLU A 238 -3.41 -38.33 -11.04
CA GLU A 238 -2.39 -38.41 -10.01
C GLU A 238 -1.04 -38.89 -10.58
N LEU A 239 -0.02 -38.07 -10.39
CA LEU A 239 1.36 -38.36 -10.78
C LEU A 239 2.23 -38.42 -9.52
N VAL A 240 3.06 -39.42 -9.39
CA VAL A 240 4.06 -39.56 -8.34
C VAL A 240 5.44 -39.35 -8.95
N LEU A 241 6.21 -38.45 -8.34
CA LEU A 241 7.63 -38.21 -8.58
C LEU A 241 8.44 -38.91 -7.49
N GLN A 242 9.35 -39.78 -7.88
CA GLN A 242 10.32 -40.39 -6.97
C GLN A 242 11.65 -39.65 -7.07
N LEU A 243 12.00 -38.93 -6.01
CA LEU A 243 13.24 -38.16 -5.92
C LEU A 243 14.40 -39.03 -5.49
N PRO A 244 15.60 -38.92 -6.12
CA PRO A 244 16.77 -39.64 -5.68
C PRO A 244 17.24 -39.14 -4.31
N ALA A 245 17.93 -40.01 -3.55
CA ALA A 245 18.30 -39.75 -2.16
C ALA A 245 19.15 -38.48 -1.95
N GLY A 246 19.94 -38.07 -2.93
CA GLY A 246 20.80 -36.89 -2.86
C GLY A 246 20.22 -35.59 -3.41
N ALA A 247 19.00 -35.61 -3.96
CA ALA A 247 18.40 -34.45 -4.65
C ALA A 247 16.90 -34.36 -4.35
N ARG A 248 16.58 -33.79 -3.20
CA ARG A 248 15.22 -33.66 -2.67
C ARG A 248 14.54 -32.34 -3.04
N TYR A 249 14.59 -31.96 -4.30
CA TYR A 249 14.05 -30.71 -4.82
C TYR A 249 13.36 -30.90 -6.16
N PHE A 250 12.48 -30.00 -6.51
CA PHE A 250 11.84 -29.88 -7.82
C PHE A 250 11.26 -28.46 -7.96
N SER A 251 10.88 -28.08 -9.19
CA SER A 251 10.16 -26.83 -9.41
C SER A 251 8.94 -27.03 -10.29
N ILE A 252 7.97 -26.11 -10.19
CA ILE A 252 6.78 -26.07 -11.05
C ILE A 252 6.72 -24.70 -11.70
N ALA A 253 6.53 -24.67 -13.02
CA ALA A 253 6.25 -23.43 -13.72
C ALA A 253 4.84 -23.43 -14.30
N GLY A 254 4.15 -22.29 -14.20
CA GLY A 254 3.05 -21.96 -15.08
C GLY A 254 3.60 -21.49 -16.42
N LEU A 255 3.23 -22.14 -17.51
CA LEU A 255 3.73 -21.80 -18.83
C LEU A 255 2.76 -20.90 -19.58
N PRO A 256 3.24 -19.94 -20.39
CA PRO A 256 2.37 -19.12 -21.24
C PRO A 256 1.69 -19.94 -22.37
N ASP A 257 2.30 -21.06 -22.77
CA ASP A 257 1.78 -22.00 -23.75
C ASP A 257 2.45 -23.38 -23.63
N ALA A 258 1.99 -24.38 -24.37
CA ALA A 258 2.47 -25.76 -24.35
C ALA A 258 3.51 -26.09 -25.46
N ARG A 259 4.17 -25.08 -26.05
CA ARG A 259 5.13 -25.30 -27.13
C ARG A 259 6.46 -25.86 -26.60
N ASP A 260 7.09 -26.74 -27.41
CA ASP A 260 8.39 -27.32 -27.06
C ASP A 260 9.48 -26.25 -26.84
N ALA A 261 9.48 -25.17 -27.63
CA ALA A 261 10.39 -24.05 -27.46
C ALA A 261 10.21 -23.37 -26.07
N THR A 262 8.97 -23.11 -25.68
CA THR A 262 8.63 -22.55 -24.37
C THR A 262 9.12 -23.49 -23.25
N LEU A 263 8.83 -24.77 -23.35
CA LEU A 263 9.25 -25.76 -22.38
C LEU A 263 10.79 -25.82 -22.25
N SER A 264 11.51 -25.74 -23.40
CA SER A 264 12.99 -25.72 -23.41
C SER A 264 13.58 -24.49 -22.71
N ASP A 265 13.02 -23.29 -23.00
CA ASP A 265 13.49 -22.06 -22.39
C ASP A 265 13.24 -22.03 -20.86
N PHE A 266 12.09 -22.58 -20.43
CA PHE A 266 11.77 -22.69 -19.00
C PHE A 266 12.64 -23.77 -18.31
N LEU A 267 12.92 -24.89 -18.95
CA LEU A 267 13.84 -25.90 -18.43
C LEU A 267 15.24 -25.35 -18.20
N ALA A 268 15.72 -24.46 -19.07
CA ALA A 268 17.03 -23.85 -18.95
C ALA A 268 17.24 -23.08 -17.64
N VAL A 269 16.17 -22.58 -17.02
CA VAL A 269 16.20 -21.78 -15.78
C VAL A 269 15.54 -22.47 -14.57
N ALA A 270 14.95 -23.65 -14.75
CA ALA A 270 14.11 -24.32 -13.76
C ALA A 270 14.86 -24.71 -12.46
N TYR A 271 16.18 -24.79 -12.50
CA TYR A 271 17.02 -25.20 -11.37
C TYR A 271 17.77 -24.07 -10.70
N ALA A 272 17.54 -22.81 -11.09
CA ALA A 272 18.04 -21.62 -10.42
C ALA A 272 17.10 -21.23 -9.26
N PHE A 273 17.33 -21.81 -8.09
CA PHE A 273 16.45 -21.67 -6.92
C PHE A 273 16.71 -20.34 -6.21
N PRO A 274 15.70 -19.47 -6.05
CA PRO A 274 15.83 -18.20 -5.32
C PRO A 274 16.13 -18.44 -3.83
N THR A 275 17.08 -17.67 -3.31
CA THR A 275 17.47 -17.71 -1.90
C THR A 275 17.25 -16.39 -1.19
N ASP A 276 17.22 -15.27 -1.92
CA ASP A 276 16.98 -13.93 -1.37
C ASP A 276 16.48 -13.00 -2.47
N THR A 277 15.76 -11.94 -2.07
CA THR A 277 15.34 -10.85 -2.95
C THR A 277 15.64 -9.51 -2.29
N ARG A 278 16.10 -8.52 -3.07
CA ARG A 278 16.45 -7.20 -2.56
C ARG A 278 16.09 -6.10 -3.52
N VAL A 279 15.46 -5.04 -2.98
CA VAL A 279 15.31 -3.75 -3.63
C VAL A 279 16.34 -2.76 -3.05
N GLU A 280 17.03 -2.06 -3.92
CA GLU A 280 17.93 -0.95 -3.58
C GLU A 280 17.42 0.30 -4.28
N TRP A 281 17.54 1.45 -3.64
CA TRP A 281 17.09 2.73 -4.21
C TRP A 281 18.08 3.84 -3.97
N SER A 282 18.02 4.84 -4.82
CA SER A 282 18.74 6.10 -4.67
C SER A 282 17.90 7.24 -5.21
N TYR A 283 17.98 8.40 -4.57
CA TYR A 283 17.40 9.62 -5.06
C TYR A 283 18.51 10.58 -5.51
N ASP A 284 18.53 10.89 -6.82
CA ASP A 284 19.37 11.92 -7.40
C ASP A 284 18.63 13.25 -7.37
N GLU A 285 18.97 14.09 -6.37
CA GLU A 285 18.36 15.40 -6.17
C GLU A 285 18.62 16.33 -7.38
N ALA A 286 19.82 16.28 -7.96
CA ALA A 286 20.19 17.15 -9.07
C ALA A 286 19.43 16.82 -10.36
N ALA A 287 19.15 15.53 -10.59
CA ALA A 287 18.38 15.06 -11.74
C ALA A 287 16.87 14.97 -11.46
N SER A 288 16.46 15.14 -10.20
CA SER A 288 15.08 14.86 -9.71
C SER A 288 14.58 13.48 -10.10
N LYS A 289 15.40 12.46 -9.85
CA LYS A 289 15.13 11.07 -10.25
C LYS A 289 15.30 10.10 -9.10
N VAL A 290 14.39 9.14 -9.03
CA VAL A 290 14.51 7.95 -8.17
C VAL A 290 14.87 6.76 -9.05
N ARG A 291 15.97 6.11 -8.71
CA ARG A 291 16.37 4.83 -9.29
C ARG A 291 16.13 3.72 -8.31
N SER A 292 15.56 2.60 -8.78
CA SER A 292 15.35 1.39 -8.00
C SER A 292 15.97 0.19 -8.74
N ILE A 293 16.64 -0.70 -8.00
CA ILE A 293 17.26 -1.91 -8.55
C ILE A 293 16.68 -3.11 -7.80
N PHE A 294 16.08 -4.03 -8.53
CA PHE A 294 15.51 -5.26 -8.01
C PHE A 294 16.45 -6.43 -8.31
N ARG A 295 16.80 -7.24 -7.30
CA ARG A 295 17.73 -8.35 -7.44
C ARG A 295 17.15 -9.62 -6.82
N VAL A 296 17.30 -10.75 -7.51
CA VAL A 296 17.05 -12.09 -7.01
C VAL A 296 18.39 -12.81 -6.89
N GLN A 297 18.70 -13.34 -5.72
CA GLN A 297 19.84 -14.25 -5.55
C GLN A 297 19.34 -15.67 -5.74
N THR A 298 20.11 -16.48 -6.49
CA THR A 298 19.77 -17.86 -6.80
C THR A 298 20.95 -18.79 -6.50
N VAL A 299 20.64 -20.06 -6.28
CA VAL A 299 21.61 -21.15 -6.27
C VAL A 299 21.22 -22.17 -7.33
N ALA A 300 22.19 -22.68 -8.08
CA ALA A 300 21.96 -23.75 -9.02
C ALA A 300 21.81 -25.09 -8.29
N LYS A 301 20.66 -25.74 -8.43
CA LYS A 301 20.45 -27.11 -7.91
C LYS A 301 20.97 -28.16 -8.90
N GLU A 302 20.99 -27.83 -10.21
CA GLU A 302 21.64 -28.61 -11.26
C GLU A 302 22.39 -27.69 -12.24
N GLY A 303 23.52 -28.16 -12.76
CA GLY A 303 24.37 -27.38 -13.65
C GLY A 303 24.96 -26.13 -12.97
N GLU A 304 25.20 -25.08 -13.76
CA GLU A 304 25.84 -23.84 -13.30
C GLU A 304 24.97 -22.61 -13.55
N ASN A 305 23.77 -22.78 -14.15
CA ASN A 305 22.91 -21.65 -14.52
C ASN A 305 22.25 -21.05 -13.27
N LEU A 306 22.53 -19.76 -13.03
CA LEU A 306 21.92 -18.96 -11.97
C LEU A 306 20.80 -18.05 -12.45
N THR A 307 20.56 -18.00 -13.78
CA THR A 307 19.54 -17.13 -14.38
C THR A 307 18.14 -17.65 -14.12
N THR A 308 17.21 -16.76 -13.78
CA THR A 308 15.78 -17.05 -13.68
C THR A 308 14.95 -16.13 -14.59
N PHE A 309 13.64 -16.20 -14.51
CA PHE A 309 12.72 -15.22 -15.11
C PHE A 309 12.18 -14.28 -14.04
N MET A 310 12.15 -12.98 -14.36
CA MET A 310 11.48 -11.95 -13.55
C MET A 310 10.32 -11.36 -14.36
N GLY A 311 9.13 -11.33 -13.80
CA GLY A 311 7.91 -10.83 -14.46
C GLY A 311 7.70 -9.36 -14.16
N LEU A 312 7.95 -8.50 -15.12
CA LEU A 312 7.71 -7.07 -14.97
C LEU A 312 6.22 -6.75 -15.12
N TYR A 313 5.65 -6.09 -14.13
CA TYR A 313 4.27 -5.57 -14.15
C TYR A 313 4.21 -4.26 -14.96
N PRO A 314 3.02 -3.75 -15.33
CA PRO A 314 2.90 -2.51 -16.10
C PRO A 314 3.68 -1.33 -15.50
N HIS A 315 3.58 -1.07 -14.20
CA HIS A 315 4.32 0.01 -13.55
C HIS A 315 5.86 -0.21 -13.55
N HIS A 316 6.34 -1.45 -13.78
CA HIS A 316 7.76 -1.72 -13.97
C HIS A 316 8.18 -1.43 -15.41
N TRP A 317 7.60 -2.12 -16.39
CA TRP A 317 8.09 -2.02 -17.77
C TRP A 317 7.81 -0.66 -18.42
N SER A 318 6.94 0.17 -17.86
CA SER A 318 6.81 1.60 -18.26
C SER A 318 8.00 2.46 -17.85
N SER A 319 8.84 1.99 -16.89
CA SER A 319 9.96 2.73 -16.29
C SER A 319 11.30 1.98 -16.31
N VAL A 320 11.33 0.78 -16.92
CA VAL A 320 12.55 -0.03 -17.00
C VAL A 320 13.60 0.63 -17.91
N VAL A 321 14.87 0.56 -17.51
CA VAL A 321 15.94 1.35 -18.14
C VAL A 321 16.77 0.55 -19.14
N SER A 322 17.00 -0.74 -18.89
CA SER A 322 18.00 -1.53 -19.62
C SER A 322 17.54 -2.91 -20.06
N GLU A 323 16.49 -3.43 -19.45
CA GLU A 323 16.05 -4.81 -19.67
C GLU A 323 15.02 -4.87 -20.81
N HIS A 324 15.14 -5.89 -21.65
CA HIS A 324 14.20 -6.14 -22.73
C HIS A 324 13.32 -7.34 -22.42
N PRO A 325 11.98 -7.16 -22.37
CA PRO A 325 11.07 -8.29 -22.21
C PRO A 325 11.26 -9.35 -23.28
N SER A 326 11.20 -10.62 -22.87
CA SER A 326 11.11 -11.76 -23.78
C SER A 326 9.75 -11.78 -24.49
N GLN A 327 9.57 -12.74 -25.39
CA GLN A 327 8.26 -13.00 -26.00
C GLN A 327 7.20 -13.50 -25.02
N TYR A 328 7.59 -13.91 -23.80
CA TYR A 328 6.72 -14.53 -22.82
C TYR A 328 6.04 -13.51 -21.93
N GLY A 329 4.78 -13.79 -21.59
CA GLY A 329 4.03 -12.98 -20.64
C GLY A 329 2.70 -13.59 -20.28
N TYR A 330 2.06 -13.01 -19.27
CA TYR A 330 0.80 -13.50 -18.70
C TYR A 330 -0.19 -12.37 -18.54
N ASP A 331 -1.47 -12.69 -18.72
CA ASP A 331 -2.54 -11.80 -18.27
C ASP A 331 -2.77 -12.05 -16.78
N SER A 332 -2.88 -10.97 -16.02
CA SER A 332 -3.08 -10.99 -14.59
C SER A 332 -4.03 -9.87 -14.15
N VAL A 333 -4.38 -9.84 -12.86
CA VAL A 333 -5.11 -8.71 -12.29
C VAL A 333 -4.32 -7.40 -12.46
N ARG A 334 -2.98 -7.47 -12.48
CA ARG A 334 -2.11 -6.29 -12.71
C ARG A 334 -1.98 -5.90 -14.19
N GLY A 335 -2.79 -6.48 -15.08
CA GLY A 335 -2.62 -6.32 -16.51
C GLY A 335 -1.60 -7.31 -17.09
N ARG A 336 -0.92 -6.92 -18.17
CA ARG A 336 0.02 -7.80 -18.87
C ARG A 336 1.37 -7.82 -18.15
N ILE A 337 1.75 -8.98 -17.60
CA ILE A 337 3.09 -9.25 -17.07
C ILE A 337 3.98 -9.67 -18.24
N ARG A 338 5.21 -9.13 -18.32
CA ARG A 338 6.22 -9.45 -19.33
C ARG A 338 7.44 -10.05 -18.67
N LEU A 339 7.88 -11.23 -19.10
CA LEU A 339 9.04 -11.87 -18.53
C LEU A 339 10.34 -11.28 -19.11
N VAL A 340 11.30 -11.02 -18.23
CA VAL A 340 12.69 -10.77 -18.60
C VAL A 340 13.57 -11.90 -18.06
N PRO A 341 14.48 -12.46 -18.87
CA PRO A 341 15.50 -13.37 -18.37
C PRO A 341 16.55 -12.59 -17.62
N GLY A 342 16.91 -13.05 -16.42
CA GLY A 342 17.90 -12.41 -15.59
C GLY A 342 17.57 -12.48 -14.11
N ASN A 343 18.47 -11.92 -13.29
CA ASN A 343 18.35 -11.90 -11.84
C ASN A 343 18.22 -10.47 -11.30
N SER A 344 18.11 -9.48 -12.19
CA SER A 344 17.90 -8.09 -11.78
C SER A 344 17.25 -7.29 -12.89
N PHE A 345 16.56 -6.23 -12.50
CA PHE A 345 16.14 -5.13 -13.38
C PHE A 345 16.22 -3.80 -12.64
N SER A 346 16.26 -2.70 -13.41
CA SER A 346 16.38 -1.34 -12.88
C SER A 346 15.26 -0.47 -13.40
N LEU A 347 14.70 0.36 -12.53
CA LEU A 347 13.70 1.36 -12.86
C LEU A 347 14.26 2.76 -12.63
N GLU A 348 13.86 3.71 -13.45
CA GLU A 348 14.14 5.13 -13.24
C GLU A 348 12.85 5.93 -13.42
N ARG A 349 12.49 6.73 -12.42
CA ARG A 349 11.28 7.56 -12.41
C ARG A 349 11.61 8.98 -12.02
N ALA A 350 10.96 9.95 -12.64
CA ALA A 350 11.03 11.33 -12.22
C ALA A 350 10.36 11.48 -10.84
N HIS A 351 11.02 12.21 -9.94
CA HIS A 351 10.38 12.71 -8.73
C HIS A 351 9.66 14.01 -9.06
N HIS A 352 8.35 14.01 -8.90
CA HIS A 352 7.54 15.23 -8.98
C HIS A 352 7.43 15.81 -7.59
N GLY A 353 8.06 16.97 -7.37
CA GLY A 353 8.11 17.61 -6.07
C GLY A 353 6.77 18.16 -5.60
N PHE A 354 6.75 18.54 -4.35
CA PHE A 354 5.69 19.35 -3.74
C PHE A 354 6.33 20.35 -2.76
N VAL A 355 5.62 21.41 -2.43
CA VAL A 355 6.06 22.37 -1.40
C VAL A 355 5.16 22.26 -0.17
N PRO A 356 5.67 22.45 1.05
CA PRO A 356 4.85 22.27 2.27
C PRO A 356 3.75 23.33 2.42
N VAL A 357 3.87 24.46 1.74
CA VAL A 357 2.90 25.57 1.76
C VAL A 357 2.91 26.24 0.41
N TRP A 358 1.74 26.66 -0.10
CA TRP A 358 1.63 27.50 -1.29
C TRP A 358 1.75 28.99 -0.92
N PRO A 359 2.01 29.88 -1.88
CA PRO A 359 2.15 31.31 -1.61
C PRO A 359 0.81 31.95 -1.28
N GLY A 360 0.84 33.07 -0.57
CA GLY A 360 -0.35 33.88 -0.33
C GLY A 360 -1.02 34.35 -1.61
N LEU A 361 -2.33 34.51 -1.54
CA LEU A 361 -3.12 34.97 -2.68
C LEU A 361 -2.81 36.41 -3.05
N GLU A 362 -2.83 36.71 -4.36
CA GLU A 362 -2.64 38.06 -4.90
C GLU A 362 -3.98 38.78 -5.09
N ASP A 363 -5.05 38.04 -5.51
CA ASP A 363 -6.38 38.59 -5.70
C ASP A 363 -7.02 39.02 -4.37
N ALA A 364 -7.32 40.31 -4.27
CA ALA A 364 -7.84 40.89 -3.03
C ALA A 364 -9.19 40.31 -2.57
N ALA A 365 -10.08 39.96 -3.51
CA ALA A 365 -11.39 39.40 -3.20
C ALA A 365 -11.27 37.96 -2.69
N SER A 366 -10.41 37.14 -3.32
CA SER A 366 -10.08 35.79 -2.86
C SER A 366 -9.43 35.80 -1.49
N LYS A 367 -8.49 36.72 -1.28
CA LYS A 367 -7.80 36.89 0.02
C LYS A 367 -8.76 37.28 1.14
N GLU A 368 -9.67 38.22 0.91
CA GLU A 368 -10.70 38.61 1.89
C GLU A 368 -11.64 37.42 2.19
N SER A 369 -12.05 36.71 1.15
CA SER A 369 -12.90 35.52 1.25
C SER A 369 -12.26 34.42 2.10
N VAL A 370 -11.01 34.05 1.80
CA VAL A 370 -10.24 33.03 2.55
C VAL A 370 -10.03 33.51 3.98
N GLY A 371 -9.64 34.78 4.18
CA GLY A 371 -9.46 35.36 5.51
C GLY A 371 -10.70 35.29 6.39
N SER A 372 -11.89 35.53 5.82
CA SER A 372 -13.17 35.42 6.56
C SER A 372 -13.45 33.96 6.96
N LEU A 373 -13.22 32.99 6.07
CA LEU A 373 -13.41 31.57 6.38
C LEU A 373 -12.36 31.09 7.42
N LEU A 374 -11.13 31.56 7.32
CA LEU A 374 -10.06 31.23 8.25
C LEU A 374 -10.38 31.63 9.69
N VAL A 375 -10.99 32.81 9.89
CA VAL A 375 -11.49 33.25 11.21
C VAL A 375 -12.55 32.27 11.73
N GLY A 376 -13.46 31.83 10.88
CA GLY A 376 -14.52 30.86 11.25
C GLY A 376 -13.97 29.48 11.61
N ASP A 377 -13.00 28.98 10.85
CA ASP A 377 -12.36 27.69 11.09
C ASP A 377 -11.45 27.76 12.33
N MET A 378 -10.74 28.87 12.52
CA MET A 378 -9.90 29.10 13.71
C MET A 378 -10.72 29.03 15.00
N ALA A 379 -11.91 29.64 15.04
CA ALA A 379 -12.81 29.58 16.18
C ALA A 379 -13.28 28.14 16.53
N LYS A 380 -13.14 27.19 15.59
CA LYS A 380 -13.51 25.78 15.74
C LYS A 380 -12.31 24.84 15.73
N SER A 381 -11.09 25.35 15.73
CA SER A 381 -9.87 24.52 15.55
C SER A 381 -9.72 23.42 16.61
N SER A 382 -10.12 23.66 17.85
CA SER A 382 -10.14 22.62 18.89
C SER A 382 -11.10 21.46 18.59
N GLN A 383 -12.16 21.69 17.79
CA GLN A 383 -13.16 20.69 17.40
C GLN A 383 -12.63 19.73 16.34
N LEU A 384 -11.52 20.06 15.65
CA LEU A 384 -10.88 19.19 14.67
C LEU A 384 -10.48 17.83 15.26
N PHE A 385 -10.39 17.73 16.60
CA PHE A 385 -10.03 16.52 17.33
C PHE A 385 -11.22 15.82 18.01
N ASN A 386 -12.45 16.28 17.80
CA ASN A 386 -13.64 15.89 18.60
C ASN A 386 -14.59 14.95 17.86
N LYS A 387 -14.18 14.29 16.76
CA LYS A 387 -15.01 13.29 16.08
C LYS A 387 -15.21 12.06 16.96
N ASN A 388 -16.21 11.23 16.65
CA ASN A 388 -16.62 10.00 17.34
C ASN A 388 -15.53 8.92 17.39
N GLY A 389 -14.37 9.06 17.27
CA GLY A 389 -13.20 8.24 17.48
C GLY A 389 -12.17 9.05 18.24
N ARG A 390 -11.38 8.38 19.04
CA ARG A 390 -10.31 8.98 19.86
C ARG A 390 -8.97 8.33 19.58
N GLY A 391 -8.91 7.44 18.61
CA GLY A 391 -7.72 6.71 18.22
C GLY A 391 -6.87 7.47 17.21
N THR A 392 -5.89 6.79 16.67
CA THR A 392 -4.85 7.40 15.85
C THR A 392 -5.33 7.93 14.50
N TYR A 393 -6.44 7.40 13.95
CA TYR A 393 -6.96 7.88 12.66
C TYR A 393 -7.60 9.26 12.77
N TYR A 394 -8.67 9.40 13.55
CA TYR A 394 -9.36 10.70 13.64
C TYR A 394 -8.53 11.79 14.32
N VAL A 395 -7.69 11.42 15.28
CA VAL A 395 -6.69 12.37 15.81
C VAL A 395 -5.70 12.76 14.72
N GLY A 396 -5.24 11.80 13.92
CA GLY A 396 -4.36 12.04 12.77
C GLY A 396 -4.98 13.01 11.77
N LYS A 397 -6.24 12.79 11.36
CA LYS A 397 -6.97 13.72 10.47
C LYS A 397 -7.05 15.14 11.08
N GLY A 398 -7.25 15.24 12.39
CA GLY A 398 -7.21 16.52 13.10
C GLY A 398 -5.83 17.19 13.06
N LEU A 399 -4.74 16.41 13.18
CA LEU A 399 -3.35 16.93 13.04
C LEU A 399 -3.11 17.43 11.61
N GLY A 400 -3.50 16.66 10.60
CA GLY A 400 -3.42 17.06 9.19
C GLY A 400 -4.18 18.35 8.90
N ALA A 401 -5.46 18.42 9.31
CA ALA A 401 -6.29 19.62 9.15
C ALA A 401 -5.69 20.85 9.86
N THR A 402 -5.14 20.65 11.05
CA THR A 402 -4.47 21.75 11.80
C THR A 402 -3.22 22.24 11.07
N ALA A 403 -2.42 21.33 10.51
CA ALA A 403 -1.23 21.68 9.72
C ALA A 403 -1.59 22.45 8.43
N GLN A 404 -2.66 22.03 7.73
CA GLN A 404 -3.17 22.73 6.55
C GLN A 404 -3.69 24.13 6.92
N LEU A 405 -4.51 24.22 7.98
CA LEU A 405 -5.04 25.50 8.47
C LEU A 405 -3.91 26.47 8.87
N MET A 406 -2.88 25.95 9.54
CA MET A 406 -1.68 26.69 9.89
C MET A 406 -0.94 27.22 8.66
N SER A 407 -0.84 26.38 7.61
CA SER A 407 -0.19 26.76 6.35
C SER A 407 -0.97 27.85 5.62
N VAL A 408 -2.31 27.81 5.61
CA VAL A 408 -3.16 28.89 5.07
C VAL A 408 -2.96 30.20 5.87
N ALA A 409 -2.94 30.11 7.21
CA ALA A 409 -2.71 31.30 8.05
C ALA A 409 -1.34 31.93 7.80
N GLU A 410 -0.30 31.12 7.61
CA GLU A 410 1.06 31.55 7.28
C GLU A 410 1.10 32.23 5.90
N ALA A 411 0.55 31.59 4.87
CA ALA A 411 0.48 32.10 3.51
C ALA A 411 -0.23 33.48 3.45
N GLU A 412 -1.31 33.64 4.20
CA GLU A 412 -2.09 34.86 4.28
C GLU A 412 -1.55 35.92 5.26
N GLY A 413 -0.33 35.68 5.83
CA GLY A 413 0.36 36.62 6.74
C GLY A 413 -0.33 36.77 8.10
N LYS A 414 -1.17 35.80 8.50
CA LYS A 414 -1.87 35.79 9.80
C LYS A 414 -1.00 35.16 10.89
N THR A 415 0.13 35.78 11.19
CA THR A 415 1.18 35.23 12.06
C THR A 415 0.67 34.73 13.42
N LYS A 416 -0.21 35.51 14.09
CA LYS A 416 -0.77 35.06 15.38
C LYS A 416 -1.59 33.78 15.24
N MET A 417 -2.42 33.66 14.21
CA MET A 417 -3.22 32.43 13.96
C MET A 417 -2.30 31.25 13.66
N ARG A 418 -1.26 31.43 12.84
CA ARG A 418 -0.24 30.42 12.57
C ARG A 418 0.40 29.93 13.87
N ASP A 419 0.81 30.84 14.76
CA ASP A 419 1.50 30.51 16.02
C ASP A 419 0.55 29.79 16.99
N ASP A 420 -0.70 30.22 17.11
CA ASP A 420 -1.73 29.55 17.92
C ASP A 420 -1.99 28.11 17.42
N LEU A 421 -2.04 27.91 16.08
CA LEU A 421 -2.22 26.57 15.47
C LEU A 421 -0.97 25.69 15.61
N LEU A 422 0.23 26.27 15.54
CA LEU A 422 1.46 25.56 15.82
C LEU A 422 1.50 25.06 17.27
N ALA A 423 1.11 25.90 18.20
CA ALA A 423 1.02 25.51 19.61
C ALA A 423 -0.02 24.40 19.84
N LEU A 424 -1.18 24.49 19.18
CA LEU A 424 -2.21 23.45 19.23
C LEU A 424 -1.69 22.14 18.67
N LEU A 425 -1.05 22.15 17.50
CA LEU A 425 -0.49 20.98 16.83
C LEU A 425 0.56 20.27 17.70
N LYS A 426 1.52 21.04 18.26
CA LYS A 426 2.52 20.55 19.20
C LYS A 426 1.86 19.92 20.43
N SER A 427 0.95 20.63 21.09
CA SER A 427 0.26 20.14 22.28
C SER A 427 -0.48 18.82 22.05
N ARG A 428 -1.08 18.62 20.87
CA ARG A 428 -1.78 17.38 20.53
C ARG A 428 -0.82 16.21 20.30
N LEU A 429 0.27 16.41 19.56
CA LEU A 429 1.33 15.42 19.39
C LEU A 429 1.96 15.04 20.75
N GLU A 430 2.38 16.03 21.53
CA GLU A 430 3.01 15.84 22.83
C GLU A 430 2.12 15.08 23.80
N SER A 431 0.80 15.38 23.80
CA SER A 431 -0.16 14.71 24.68
C SER A 431 -0.33 13.20 24.43
N TRP A 432 0.07 12.71 23.28
CA TRP A 432 0.11 11.29 22.97
C TRP A 432 1.50 10.69 23.18
N PHE A 433 2.52 11.51 22.94
CA PHE A 433 3.91 11.09 23.02
C PHE A 433 4.43 11.03 24.46
N ASP A 434 3.79 11.72 25.42
CA ASP A 434 4.24 11.73 26.82
C ASP A 434 4.01 10.42 27.58
N GLY A 435 3.10 9.56 27.09
CA GLY A 435 2.73 8.28 27.69
C GLY A 435 2.00 8.39 29.04
N GLN A 436 1.56 9.59 29.44
CA GLN A 436 1.01 9.85 30.78
C GLN A 436 -0.52 9.92 30.81
N ARG A 437 -1.19 9.52 29.74
CA ARG A 437 -2.65 9.65 29.57
C ARG A 437 -3.32 8.31 29.28
N SER A 438 -4.64 8.34 29.12
CA SER A 438 -5.42 7.20 28.60
C SER A 438 -5.17 6.95 27.11
N THR A 439 -4.68 7.94 26.37
CA THR A 439 -4.17 7.81 25.01
C THR A 439 -2.64 7.69 25.07
N TYR A 440 -2.09 6.67 24.43
CA TYR A 440 -0.66 6.38 24.50
C TYR A 440 -0.22 5.49 23.35
N PHE A 441 1.09 5.30 23.20
CA PHE A 441 1.67 4.32 22.28
C PHE A 441 2.28 3.14 23.05
N ALA A 442 2.19 1.95 22.45
CA ALA A 442 2.83 0.75 22.95
C ALA A 442 3.63 0.05 21.86
N GLN A 443 4.82 -0.45 22.22
CA GLN A 443 5.67 -1.27 21.38
C GLN A 443 5.42 -2.75 21.68
N ASP A 444 4.96 -3.53 20.71
CA ASP A 444 4.98 -4.99 20.81
C ASP A 444 6.20 -5.55 20.07
N TYR A 445 7.12 -6.17 20.80
CA TYR A 445 8.37 -6.71 20.22
C TYR A 445 8.18 -8.09 19.57
N ARG A 446 7.03 -8.76 19.76
CA ARG A 446 6.77 -10.06 19.10
C ARG A 446 6.35 -9.85 17.65
N LEU A 447 5.48 -8.89 17.41
CA LEU A 447 5.06 -8.49 16.06
C LEU A 447 6.00 -7.42 15.46
N GLY A 448 6.81 -6.77 16.29
CA GLY A 448 7.61 -5.64 15.87
C GLY A 448 6.76 -4.46 15.45
N THR A 449 5.79 -4.03 16.28
CA THR A 449 4.84 -2.97 15.94
C THR A 449 4.74 -1.92 17.05
N PHE A 450 4.37 -0.70 16.64
CA PHE A 450 4.15 0.45 17.52
C PHE A 450 2.70 0.93 17.36
N VAL A 451 1.83 0.54 18.30
CA VAL A 451 0.39 0.78 18.22
C VAL A 451 -0.07 1.92 19.10
N GLY A 452 -0.99 2.74 18.62
CA GLY A 452 -1.65 3.78 19.41
C GLY A 452 -2.96 3.31 20.01
N VAL A 453 -3.21 3.70 21.25
CA VAL A 453 -4.40 3.37 22.05
C VAL A 453 -5.21 4.65 22.30
N PRO A 454 -6.55 4.62 22.17
CA PRO A 454 -7.43 3.51 21.85
C PRO A 454 -7.42 3.08 20.37
N GLU A 455 -7.88 1.85 20.13
CA GLU A 455 -8.01 1.27 18.79
C GLU A 455 -9.02 2.03 17.93
N GLU A 456 -8.68 2.18 16.64
CA GLU A 456 -9.60 2.57 15.55
C GLU A 456 -9.35 1.69 14.34
N PHE A 457 -10.42 1.30 13.64
CA PHE A 457 -10.39 0.57 12.36
C PHE A 457 -9.55 -0.72 12.34
N GLY A 458 -9.42 -1.39 13.49
CA GLY A 458 -8.64 -2.63 13.58
C GLY A 458 -7.13 -2.42 13.70
N SER A 459 -6.67 -1.20 13.98
CA SER A 459 -5.23 -0.88 14.07
C SER A 459 -4.47 -1.67 15.15
N ILE A 460 -5.16 -2.19 16.17
CA ILE A 460 -4.57 -3.10 17.17
C ILE A 460 -4.90 -4.55 16.84
N LYS A 461 -6.19 -4.90 16.69
CA LYS A 461 -6.64 -6.29 16.56
C LYS A 461 -6.23 -6.98 15.27
N ALA A 462 -6.08 -6.23 14.18
CA ALA A 462 -5.71 -6.75 12.88
C ALA A 462 -4.50 -6.03 12.29
N MET A 463 -3.92 -5.06 13.01
CA MET A 463 -2.82 -4.21 12.56
C MET A 463 -3.10 -3.52 11.22
N ASN A 464 -4.36 -3.11 11.03
CA ASN A 464 -4.82 -2.44 9.82
C ASN A 464 -4.38 -0.99 9.79
N ASP A 465 -4.16 -0.47 8.57
CA ASP A 465 -4.19 0.94 8.22
C ASP A 465 -3.12 1.82 8.88
N HIS A 466 -2.05 1.24 9.45
CA HIS A 466 -1.05 2.01 10.19
C HIS A 466 -0.47 3.16 9.36
N HIS A 467 -0.17 2.95 8.08
CA HIS A 467 0.37 3.99 7.21
C HIS A 467 -0.66 5.09 6.90
N PHE A 468 -1.97 4.78 6.83
CA PHE A 468 -3.02 5.80 6.72
C PHE A 468 -3.08 6.66 7.98
N HIS A 469 -3.14 6.02 9.14
CA HIS A 469 -3.18 6.70 10.44
C HIS A 469 -1.92 7.56 10.64
N TYR A 470 -0.76 6.94 10.57
CA TYR A 470 0.51 7.58 10.90
C TYR A 470 1.00 8.55 9.83
N GLY A 471 0.49 8.45 8.60
CA GLY A 471 0.74 9.45 7.57
C GLY A 471 0.31 10.86 7.97
N TYR A 472 -0.85 10.99 8.60
CA TYR A 472 -1.30 12.27 9.15
C TYR A 472 -0.42 12.77 10.29
N TRP A 473 0.04 11.86 11.17
CA TRP A 473 0.94 12.19 12.27
C TRP A 473 2.29 12.68 11.76
N LEU A 474 2.84 12.01 10.74
CA LEU A 474 4.10 12.39 10.11
C LEU A 474 3.99 13.75 9.42
N MET A 475 2.92 13.98 8.67
CA MET A 475 2.68 15.25 8.01
C MET A 475 2.58 16.39 9.05
N GLY A 476 1.80 16.18 10.12
CA GLY A 476 1.69 17.12 11.23
C GLY A 476 3.05 17.40 11.91
N ALA A 477 3.80 16.34 12.24
CA ALA A 477 5.12 16.45 12.84
C ALA A 477 6.14 17.14 11.94
N ALA A 478 6.12 16.86 10.63
CA ALA A 478 6.99 17.51 9.65
C ALA A 478 6.72 19.02 9.56
N HIS A 479 5.44 19.42 9.58
CA HIS A 479 5.07 20.84 9.65
C HIS A 479 5.52 21.53 10.94
N VAL A 480 5.55 20.82 12.09
CA VAL A 480 6.18 21.33 13.32
C VAL A 480 7.68 21.48 13.13
N ALA A 481 8.36 20.46 12.61
CA ALA A 481 9.82 20.43 12.43
C ALA A 481 10.33 21.56 11.53
N LEU A 482 9.59 21.91 10.47
CA LEU A 482 9.91 23.05 9.61
C LEU A 482 9.94 24.40 10.35
N ARG A 483 9.15 24.54 11.44
CA ARG A 483 8.99 25.80 12.19
C ARG A 483 9.68 25.79 13.55
N ASP A 484 9.83 24.61 14.14
CA ASP A 484 10.50 24.38 15.41
C ASP A 484 11.40 23.12 15.31
N PRO A 485 12.61 23.25 14.73
CA PRO A 485 13.54 22.12 14.58
C PRO A 485 14.02 21.53 15.90
N ASP A 486 14.05 22.34 16.95
CA ASP A 486 14.46 21.89 18.27
C ASP A 486 13.44 20.90 18.86
N TRP A 487 12.14 21.10 18.61
CA TRP A 487 11.08 20.14 18.93
C TRP A 487 11.31 18.77 18.28
N ALA A 488 11.79 18.77 17.04
CA ALA A 488 12.03 17.56 16.25
C ALA A 488 13.35 16.83 16.61
N SER A 489 14.14 17.36 17.54
CA SER A 489 15.39 16.71 17.96
C SER A 489 15.12 15.37 18.68
N GLN A 490 16.11 14.45 18.61
CA GLN A 490 16.03 13.15 19.30
C GLN A 490 15.91 13.29 20.81
N GLN A 491 16.47 14.35 21.37
CA GLN A 491 16.39 14.68 22.80
C GLN A 491 15.01 15.19 23.22
N LYS A 492 14.20 15.64 22.28
CA LYS A 492 12.82 16.06 22.53
C LYS A 492 11.82 15.04 22.00
N TRP A 493 11.12 15.33 20.92
CA TRP A 493 10.01 14.50 20.43
C TRP A 493 10.32 13.70 19.15
N GLY A 494 11.45 14.00 18.50
CA GLY A 494 11.86 13.32 17.26
C GLY A 494 12.01 11.81 17.41
N GLY A 495 12.39 11.32 18.59
CA GLY A 495 12.48 9.88 18.85
C GLY A 495 11.13 9.16 18.76
N MET A 496 10.04 9.76 19.21
CA MET A 496 8.68 9.22 19.10
C MET A 496 8.20 9.21 17.64
N VAL A 497 8.49 10.27 16.89
CA VAL A 497 8.21 10.31 15.45
C VAL A 497 9.02 9.23 14.73
N GLY A 498 10.27 9.01 15.10
CA GLY A 498 11.11 7.92 14.60
C GLY A 498 10.51 6.52 14.82
N LYS A 499 9.81 6.29 15.94
CA LYS A 499 9.08 5.04 16.22
C LYS A 499 7.90 4.86 15.27
N ILE A 500 7.12 5.92 15.03
CA ILE A 500 6.00 5.92 14.07
C ILE A 500 6.51 5.62 12.66
N ILE A 501 7.61 6.26 12.24
CA ILE A 501 8.24 6.00 10.95
C ILE A 501 8.68 4.53 10.86
N ALA A 502 9.41 4.04 11.87
CA ALA A 502 9.94 2.68 11.86
C ALA A 502 8.84 1.62 11.82
N ASP A 503 7.66 1.90 12.39
CA ASP A 503 6.53 0.98 12.33
C ASP A 503 6.04 0.76 10.89
N ILE A 504 5.92 1.81 10.08
CA ILE A 504 5.34 1.71 8.73
C ILE A 504 6.37 1.54 7.62
N ALA A 505 7.60 2.01 7.80
CA ALA A 505 8.57 2.12 6.71
C ALA A 505 10.04 2.14 7.16
N THR A 506 10.49 1.22 8.03
CA THR A 506 11.94 1.11 8.25
C THR A 506 12.65 0.55 7.03
N ASP A 507 13.78 1.14 6.66
CA ASP A 507 14.67 0.70 5.57
C ASP A 507 15.77 -0.28 6.04
N GLU A 508 15.77 -0.63 7.33
CA GLU A 508 16.72 -1.55 7.94
C GLU A 508 16.13 -2.98 7.96
N ARG A 509 16.81 -3.91 7.27
CA ARG A 509 16.44 -5.32 7.25
C ARG A 509 16.93 -6.07 8.48
N GLY A 510 16.21 -7.11 8.87
CA GLY A 510 16.64 -8.02 9.94
C GLY A 510 16.54 -7.44 11.35
N ARG A 511 15.89 -6.33 11.55
CA ARG A 511 15.57 -5.79 12.88
C ARG A 511 14.64 -6.74 13.64
N ALA A 512 14.77 -6.75 14.96
CA ALA A 512 13.86 -7.49 15.84
C ALA A 512 12.65 -6.67 16.30
N ASP A 513 12.74 -5.32 16.21
CA ASP A 513 11.73 -4.41 16.73
C ASP A 513 10.76 -3.85 15.67
N PHE A 514 11.13 -3.90 14.37
CA PHE A 514 10.27 -3.50 13.24
C PHE A 514 10.64 -4.28 11.97
N PRO A 515 9.68 -4.75 11.17
CA PRO A 515 9.95 -5.38 9.89
C PRO A 515 10.31 -4.35 8.81
N PHE A 516 11.14 -4.74 7.86
CA PHE A 516 11.50 -3.93 6.70
C PHE A 516 10.24 -3.55 5.90
N LEU A 517 10.07 -2.25 5.63
CA LEU A 517 8.98 -1.68 4.82
C LEU A 517 7.58 -2.27 5.13
N ARG A 518 7.21 -2.44 6.40
CA ARG A 518 5.99 -3.15 6.85
C ARG A 518 4.80 -3.05 5.89
N ASN A 519 4.35 -1.82 5.61
CA ASN A 519 3.15 -1.61 4.81
C ASN A 519 3.41 -1.61 3.30
N PHE A 520 4.66 -1.39 2.87
CA PHE A 520 4.98 -1.19 1.47
C PHE A 520 5.52 -2.46 0.83
N ASP A 521 4.84 -2.92 -0.21
CA ASP A 521 5.28 -4.01 -1.07
C ASP A 521 6.15 -3.44 -2.19
N ALA A 522 7.44 -3.70 -2.11
CA ALA A 522 8.40 -3.13 -3.05
C ALA A 522 8.18 -3.59 -4.51
N TYR A 523 7.67 -4.82 -4.71
CA TYR A 523 7.44 -5.36 -6.05
C TYR A 523 6.11 -4.90 -6.65
N GLU A 524 5.06 -4.78 -5.86
CA GLU A 524 3.79 -4.16 -6.28
C GLU A 524 3.92 -2.64 -6.44
N GLY A 525 4.93 -2.03 -5.80
CA GLY A 525 5.19 -0.59 -5.82
C GLY A 525 4.15 0.23 -5.08
N HIS A 526 3.36 -0.40 -4.22
CA HIS A 526 2.34 0.25 -3.37
C HIS A 526 2.22 -0.46 -2.02
N SER A 527 1.51 0.18 -1.11
CA SER A 527 1.29 -0.34 0.24
C SER A 527 0.04 -1.21 0.35
N TRP A 528 -0.02 -2.00 1.44
CA TRP A 528 -1.15 -2.83 1.82
C TRP A 528 -1.71 -2.41 3.18
N ALA A 529 -3.04 -2.50 3.32
CA ALA A 529 -3.76 -2.03 4.50
C ALA A 529 -3.86 -3.08 5.62
N SER A 530 -4.16 -4.34 5.28
CA SER A 530 -4.44 -5.38 6.27
C SER A 530 -3.19 -6.00 6.85
N GLY A 531 -3.08 -6.05 8.19
CA GLY A 531 -1.94 -6.65 8.88
C GLY A 531 -1.83 -8.15 8.70
N ASP A 532 -2.93 -8.87 8.79
CA ASP A 532 -2.99 -10.32 8.71
C ASP A 532 -3.31 -10.87 7.30
N ALA A 533 -3.70 -9.99 6.36
CA ALA A 533 -4.07 -10.36 4.99
C ALA A 533 -5.10 -11.51 4.90
N ASN A 534 -6.06 -11.53 5.81
CA ASN A 534 -7.06 -12.59 5.96
C ASN A 534 -8.21 -12.48 4.94
N PHE A 535 -7.86 -12.52 3.65
CA PHE A 535 -8.81 -12.43 2.54
C PHE A 535 -8.43 -13.39 1.41
N ASP A 536 -9.42 -14.13 0.90
CA ASP A 536 -9.25 -15.01 -0.27
C ASP A 536 -8.78 -14.22 -1.53
N ALA A 537 -9.18 -12.97 -1.65
CA ALA A 537 -8.72 -12.06 -2.69
C ALA A 537 -7.31 -11.47 -2.45
N GLY A 538 -6.60 -11.92 -1.43
CA GLY A 538 -5.30 -11.35 -0.99
C GLY A 538 -5.45 -10.07 -0.20
N ASN A 539 -4.33 -9.48 0.23
CA ASN A 539 -4.31 -8.21 0.94
C ASN A 539 -4.96 -7.09 0.11
N ASN A 540 -5.32 -6.00 0.73
CA ASN A 540 -6.06 -4.90 0.11
C ASN A 540 -5.42 -3.54 0.37
N GLN A 541 -5.78 -2.58 -0.50
CA GLN A 541 -5.48 -1.16 -0.33
C GLN A 541 -6.69 -0.36 -0.79
N GLU A 542 -7.32 0.38 0.14
CA GLU A 542 -8.49 1.19 -0.15
C GLU A 542 -8.12 2.63 -0.48
N SER A 543 -7.33 3.27 0.38
CA SER A 543 -7.05 4.71 0.33
C SER A 543 -5.63 4.98 -0.18
N SER A 544 -5.44 4.95 -1.51
CA SER A 544 -4.14 5.19 -2.13
C SER A 544 -3.59 6.59 -1.83
N SER A 545 -4.46 7.60 -1.71
CA SER A 545 -4.05 8.98 -1.43
C SER A 545 -3.58 9.19 0.02
N GLU A 546 -4.11 8.44 0.98
CA GLU A 546 -3.60 8.45 2.37
C GLU A 546 -2.22 7.79 2.46
N ALA A 547 -1.96 6.75 1.65
CA ALA A 547 -0.62 6.18 1.53
C ALA A 547 0.38 7.20 0.93
N VAL A 548 0.01 7.87 -0.16
CA VAL A 548 0.82 8.96 -0.74
C VAL A 548 1.09 10.06 0.28
N ASN A 549 0.09 10.43 1.08
CA ASN A 549 0.26 11.42 2.17
C ASN A 549 1.28 10.95 3.22
N ALA A 550 1.31 9.65 3.56
CA ALA A 550 2.29 9.09 4.49
C ALA A 550 3.72 9.25 3.97
N TRP A 551 3.95 8.90 2.71
CA TRP A 551 5.27 8.97 2.10
C TRP A 551 5.73 10.41 1.84
N ALA A 552 4.81 11.31 1.50
CA ALA A 552 5.07 12.75 1.44
C ALA A 552 5.44 13.30 2.83
N GLY A 553 4.73 12.89 3.89
CA GLY A 553 5.05 13.24 5.27
C GLY A 553 6.43 12.76 5.72
N LEU A 554 6.80 11.52 5.35
CA LEU A 554 8.12 10.95 5.62
C LEU A 554 9.24 11.76 4.92
N MET A 555 9.06 12.05 3.63
CA MET A 555 10.02 12.82 2.86
C MET A 555 10.19 14.24 3.42
N LEU A 556 9.07 14.89 3.77
CA LEU A 556 9.08 16.23 4.36
C LEU A 556 9.75 16.24 5.74
N TRP A 557 9.52 15.19 6.56
CA TRP A 557 10.21 15.02 7.83
C TRP A 557 11.73 14.90 7.64
N GLY A 558 12.18 14.09 6.68
CA GLY A 558 13.60 13.96 6.33
C GLY A 558 14.24 15.28 5.92
N GLU A 559 13.55 16.07 5.08
CA GLU A 559 14.02 17.42 4.70
C GLU A 559 14.02 18.39 5.89
N ALA A 560 12.99 18.40 6.72
CA ALA A 560 12.87 19.32 7.87
C ALA A 560 13.92 19.06 8.95
N THR A 561 14.29 17.79 9.15
CA THR A 561 15.30 17.37 10.15
C THR A 561 16.72 17.25 9.58
N GLY A 562 16.88 17.32 8.26
CA GLY A 562 18.16 17.10 7.56
C GLY A 562 18.58 15.65 7.49
N ASP A 563 17.69 14.70 7.76
CA ASP A 563 17.94 13.26 7.60
C ASP A 563 17.73 12.84 6.15
N ARG A 564 18.84 12.82 5.39
CA ARG A 564 18.82 12.46 3.97
C ARG A 564 18.38 11.01 3.74
N ARG A 565 18.67 10.09 4.66
CA ARG A 565 18.27 8.69 4.54
C ARG A 565 16.75 8.56 4.56
N LEU A 566 16.08 9.22 5.50
CA LEU A 566 14.62 9.23 5.58
C LEU A 566 14.00 10.00 4.41
N ARG A 567 14.62 11.09 3.95
CA ARG A 567 14.20 11.81 2.74
C ARG A 567 14.23 10.90 1.50
N ASP A 568 15.33 10.20 1.29
CA ASP A 568 15.52 9.33 0.11
C ASP A 568 14.60 8.11 0.15
N LEU A 569 14.36 7.56 1.34
CA LEU A 569 13.32 6.54 1.56
C LEU A 569 11.94 7.11 1.20
N GLY A 570 11.57 8.27 1.73
CA GLY A 570 10.31 8.94 1.40
C GLY A 570 10.15 9.20 -0.09
N ALA A 571 11.22 9.65 -0.77
CA ALA A 571 11.21 9.87 -2.23
C ALA A 571 10.99 8.56 -3.01
N PHE A 572 11.62 7.46 -2.59
CA PHE A 572 11.42 6.13 -3.20
C PHE A 572 9.98 5.64 -3.04
N LEU A 573 9.46 5.66 -1.80
CA LEU A 573 8.10 5.20 -1.50
C LEU A 573 7.06 6.07 -2.23
N LEU A 574 7.18 7.39 -2.14
CA LEU A 574 6.27 8.35 -2.77
C LEU A 574 6.21 8.16 -4.29
N THR A 575 7.37 8.12 -4.94
CA THR A 575 7.46 8.01 -6.40
C THR A 575 6.93 6.65 -6.89
N SER A 576 7.19 5.58 -6.15
CA SER A 576 6.71 4.23 -6.48
C SER A 576 5.20 4.08 -6.26
N GLU A 577 4.68 4.56 -5.12
CA GLU A 577 3.25 4.55 -4.82
C GLU A 577 2.46 5.34 -5.89
N ILE A 578 2.91 6.56 -6.24
CA ILE A 578 2.28 7.38 -7.29
C ILE A 578 2.26 6.63 -8.63
N ALA A 579 3.35 5.96 -9.02
CA ALA A 579 3.40 5.21 -10.27
C ALA A 579 2.38 4.07 -10.27
N SER A 580 2.26 3.33 -9.18
CA SER A 580 1.29 2.24 -9.02
C SER A 580 -0.15 2.75 -8.91
N VAL A 581 -0.38 3.87 -8.23
CA VAL A 581 -1.71 4.52 -8.15
C VAL A 581 -2.21 4.92 -9.53
N ASN A 582 -1.37 5.59 -10.32
CA ASN A 582 -1.71 5.97 -11.69
C ASN A 582 -1.98 4.76 -12.59
N GLN A 583 -1.31 3.62 -12.33
CA GLN A 583 -1.46 2.39 -13.11
C GLN A 583 -2.66 1.54 -12.66
N TYR A 584 -2.89 1.34 -11.35
CA TYR A 584 -3.82 0.32 -10.84
C TYR A 584 -5.11 0.89 -10.28
N TRP A 585 -5.10 2.14 -9.78
CA TRP A 585 -6.33 2.82 -9.34
C TRP A 585 -6.96 3.63 -10.46
N PHE A 586 -6.18 4.45 -11.14
CA PHE A 586 -6.69 5.35 -12.19
C PHE A 586 -6.55 4.79 -13.61
N ASP A 587 -5.69 3.79 -13.82
CA ASP A 587 -5.44 3.16 -15.13
C ASP A 587 -5.30 4.20 -16.27
N LEU A 588 -4.43 5.21 -16.03
CA LEU A 588 -4.32 6.39 -16.92
C LEU A 588 -3.96 6.02 -18.35
N ASP A 589 -3.20 4.95 -18.56
CA ASP A 589 -2.81 4.41 -19.86
C ASP A 589 -3.73 3.28 -20.37
N ARG A 590 -4.79 2.94 -19.63
CA ARG A 590 -5.85 1.98 -20.01
C ARG A 590 -5.33 0.58 -20.32
N GLN A 591 -4.42 0.07 -19.48
CA GLN A 591 -3.78 -1.23 -19.71
C GLN A 591 -4.19 -2.32 -18.70
N VAL A 592 -4.95 -1.96 -17.67
CA VAL A 592 -5.25 -2.81 -16.51
C VAL A 592 -6.73 -3.15 -16.41
N LEU A 593 -7.58 -2.14 -16.38
CA LEU A 593 -9.02 -2.32 -16.20
C LEU A 593 -9.65 -2.77 -17.51
N ALA A 594 -10.21 -3.99 -17.50
CA ALA A 594 -10.88 -4.54 -18.67
C ALA A 594 -12.15 -3.76 -19.00
N PRO A 595 -12.53 -3.62 -20.29
CA PRO A 595 -13.72 -2.88 -20.70
C PRO A 595 -15.02 -3.33 -20.01
N GLU A 596 -15.13 -4.62 -19.69
CA GLU A 596 -16.29 -5.22 -19.01
C GLU A 596 -16.44 -4.73 -17.57
N TYR A 597 -15.40 -4.21 -16.96
CA TYR A 597 -15.46 -3.57 -15.64
C TYR A 597 -16.32 -2.29 -15.69
N GLY A 598 -16.32 -1.58 -16.82
CA GLY A 598 -17.25 -0.47 -17.09
C GLY A 598 -17.03 0.77 -16.23
N LYS A 599 -15.94 0.83 -15.47
CA LYS A 599 -15.53 2.00 -14.69
C LYS A 599 -14.10 2.43 -15.06
N PRO A 600 -13.82 3.73 -15.05
CA PRO A 600 -12.51 4.23 -15.44
C PRO A 600 -11.46 4.12 -14.33
N PHE A 601 -11.86 3.76 -13.10
CA PHE A 601 -10.94 3.59 -11.96
C PHE A 601 -11.38 2.46 -11.04
N ALA A 602 -10.44 1.93 -10.26
CA ALA A 602 -10.70 1.05 -9.13
C ALA A 602 -10.63 1.85 -7.82
N SER A 603 -11.58 1.67 -6.90
CA SER A 603 -11.49 2.31 -5.59
C SER A 603 -10.78 1.45 -4.56
N MET A 604 -10.87 0.12 -4.71
CA MET A 604 -10.14 -0.83 -3.88
C MET A 604 -9.33 -1.78 -4.77
N VAL A 605 -8.04 -1.92 -4.44
CA VAL A 605 -7.11 -2.84 -5.08
C VAL A 605 -6.77 -3.95 -4.10
N PHE A 606 -6.95 -5.20 -4.54
CA PHE A 606 -6.59 -6.39 -3.79
C PHE A 606 -5.47 -7.16 -4.50
N GLY A 607 -4.89 -8.13 -3.82
CA GLY A 607 -3.96 -9.05 -4.45
C GLY A 607 -4.54 -9.73 -5.69
N GLY A 608 -5.81 -10.15 -5.66
CA GLY A 608 -6.48 -10.90 -6.74
C GLY A 608 -7.66 -10.21 -7.40
N LYS A 609 -8.03 -8.97 -7.06
CA LYS A 609 -9.16 -8.26 -7.66
C LYS A 609 -9.07 -6.75 -7.59
N TYR A 610 -9.87 -6.10 -8.42
CA TYR A 610 -10.27 -4.70 -8.33
C TYR A 610 -11.75 -4.59 -8.00
N ALA A 611 -12.12 -3.59 -7.18
CA ALA A 611 -13.50 -3.35 -6.83
C ALA A 611 -13.88 -1.86 -6.92
N PHE A 612 -15.13 -1.60 -7.32
CA PHE A 612 -15.75 -0.28 -7.31
C PHE A 612 -16.71 -0.20 -6.13
N ASN A 613 -16.17 -0.13 -4.93
CA ASN A 613 -16.86 0.03 -3.65
C ASN A 613 -15.87 0.52 -2.59
N THR A 614 -16.36 0.70 -1.36
CA THR A 614 -15.52 0.85 -0.15
C THR A 614 -15.96 -0.18 0.89
N TRP A 615 -15.22 -0.28 2.00
CA TRP A 615 -15.60 -1.18 3.09
C TRP A 615 -16.93 -0.80 3.76
N TRP A 616 -17.34 0.49 3.71
CA TRP A 616 -18.49 0.99 4.49
C TRP A 616 -19.65 1.50 3.64
N THR A 617 -19.47 1.83 2.36
CA THR A 617 -20.51 2.43 1.52
C THR A 617 -20.39 2.09 0.05
N GLN A 618 -21.51 2.19 -0.66
CA GLN A 618 -21.59 2.18 -2.12
C GLN A 618 -21.95 3.59 -2.68
N GLU A 619 -21.82 4.63 -1.87
CA GLU A 619 -22.08 6.01 -2.27
C GLU A 619 -20.96 6.50 -3.24
N PRO A 620 -21.29 6.83 -4.50
CA PRO A 620 -20.27 7.05 -5.54
C PRO A 620 -19.28 8.18 -5.23
N ARG A 621 -19.69 9.23 -4.53
CA ARG A 621 -18.78 10.34 -4.17
C ARG A 621 -17.73 9.91 -3.14
N GLN A 622 -18.10 8.99 -2.25
CA GLN A 622 -17.17 8.42 -1.27
C GLN A 622 -16.29 7.32 -1.90
N ILE A 623 -16.87 6.48 -2.77
CA ILE A 623 -16.09 5.53 -3.59
C ILE A 623 -15.01 6.26 -4.40
N PHE A 624 -15.36 7.42 -4.97
CA PHE A 624 -14.44 8.25 -5.72
C PHE A 624 -13.44 8.97 -4.81
N GLY A 625 -13.95 9.63 -3.78
CA GLY A 625 -13.19 10.53 -2.92
C GLY A 625 -12.19 9.85 -2.01
N ILE A 626 -12.35 8.54 -1.70
CA ILE A 626 -11.43 7.83 -0.78
C ILE A 626 -9.99 7.76 -1.32
N ASN A 627 -9.82 7.83 -2.64
CA ASN A 627 -8.51 7.87 -3.28
C ASN A 627 -8.03 9.29 -3.63
N LEU A 628 -8.68 10.32 -3.07
CA LEU A 628 -8.34 11.72 -3.28
C LEU A 628 -7.92 12.43 -1.98
N LEU A 629 -8.56 12.06 -0.84
CA LEU A 629 -8.29 12.68 0.46
C LEU A 629 -7.02 12.08 1.14
N PRO A 630 -6.32 12.87 1.98
CA PRO A 630 -6.53 14.30 2.20
C PRO A 630 -6.03 15.13 1.02
N ILE A 631 -6.69 16.24 0.74
CA ILE A 631 -6.19 17.21 -0.24
C ILE A 631 -5.07 18.01 0.43
N THR A 632 -3.85 17.84 -0.06
CA THR A 632 -2.67 18.56 0.44
C THR A 632 -1.84 19.06 -0.73
N THR A 633 -0.82 19.85 -0.47
CA THR A 633 0.10 20.30 -1.52
C THR A 633 0.82 19.13 -2.23
N ALA A 634 0.91 17.97 -1.59
CA ALA A 634 1.43 16.74 -2.20
C ALA A 634 0.41 16.10 -3.18
N SER A 635 -0.88 16.46 -3.13
CA SER A 635 -1.91 15.91 -4.01
C SER A 635 -1.80 16.38 -5.47
N THR A 636 -0.81 17.22 -5.81
CA THR A 636 -0.54 17.67 -7.19
C THR A 636 -0.26 16.52 -8.16
N TYR A 637 0.18 15.34 -7.69
CA TYR A 637 0.36 14.15 -8.54
C TYR A 637 -0.93 13.70 -9.22
N LEU A 638 -2.09 13.99 -8.63
CA LEU A 638 -3.41 13.68 -9.19
C LEU A 638 -3.68 14.46 -10.50
N ALA A 639 -2.89 15.48 -10.81
CA ALA A 639 -2.97 16.25 -12.06
C ALA A 639 -2.26 15.59 -13.25
N ALA A 640 -1.84 14.33 -13.14
CA ALA A 640 -1.07 13.64 -14.18
C ALA A 640 -1.79 13.62 -15.55
N ASP A 641 -3.13 13.55 -15.57
CA ASP A 641 -3.93 13.70 -16.78
C ASP A 641 -5.15 14.59 -16.53
N PRO A 642 -5.08 15.87 -16.92
CA PRO A 642 -6.21 16.80 -16.79
C PRO A 642 -7.46 16.41 -17.62
N GLN A 643 -7.32 15.64 -18.71
CA GLN A 643 -8.47 15.18 -19.49
C GLN A 643 -9.21 14.06 -18.74
N TYR A 644 -8.45 13.15 -18.13
CA TYR A 644 -8.99 12.11 -17.28
C TYR A 644 -9.77 12.71 -16.10
N ILE A 645 -9.21 13.72 -15.41
CA ILE A 645 -9.90 14.42 -14.31
C ILE A 645 -11.27 14.96 -14.77
N ARG A 646 -11.30 15.70 -15.88
CA ARG A 646 -12.55 16.25 -16.41
C ARG A 646 -13.58 15.20 -16.77
N ALA A 647 -13.15 14.11 -17.42
CA ALA A 647 -14.03 13.01 -17.79
C ALA A 647 -14.60 12.30 -16.57
N LEU A 648 -13.78 12.08 -15.55
CA LEU A 648 -14.18 11.39 -14.33
C LEU A 648 -15.18 12.21 -13.51
N VAL A 649 -14.89 13.50 -13.31
CA VAL A 649 -15.80 14.42 -12.61
C VAL A 649 -17.13 14.57 -13.34
N ALA A 650 -17.12 14.62 -14.68
CA ALA A 650 -18.33 14.68 -15.49
C ALA A 650 -19.19 13.41 -15.43
N ALA A 651 -18.60 12.25 -15.17
CA ALA A 651 -19.32 10.97 -15.06
C ALA A 651 -20.00 10.78 -13.69
N LEU A 652 -19.46 11.40 -12.63
CA LEU A 652 -19.91 11.19 -11.25
C LEU A 652 -21.43 11.44 -11.00
N PRO A 653 -22.08 12.48 -11.57
CA PRO A 653 -23.53 12.67 -11.40
C PRO A 653 -24.39 11.51 -11.92
N ALA A 654 -23.95 10.82 -12.99
CA ALA A 654 -24.65 9.66 -13.51
C ALA A 654 -24.57 8.47 -12.55
N ASP A 655 -23.40 8.26 -11.92
CA ASP A 655 -23.22 7.22 -10.91
C ASP A 655 -24.05 7.49 -9.66
N VAL A 656 -24.11 8.75 -9.20
CA VAL A 656 -24.97 9.16 -8.08
C VAL A 656 -26.44 8.92 -8.40
N LYS A 657 -26.91 9.26 -9.60
CA LYS A 657 -28.28 9.01 -10.05
C LYS A 657 -28.60 7.50 -10.10
N ALA A 658 -27.67 6.69 -10.59
CA ALA A 658 -27.81 5.23 -10.64
C ALA A 658 -27.86 4.61 -9.23
N TYR A 659 -27.08 5.12 -8.29
CA TYR A 659 -27.12 4.74 -6.88
C TYR A 659 -28.47 5.03 -6.25
N GLN A 660 -28.97 6.25 -6.42
CA GLN A 660 -30.29 6.66 -5.91
C GLN A 660 -31.45 5.88 -6.54
N ALA A 661 -31.37 5.57 -7.85
CA ALA A 661 -32.40 4.80 -8.55
C ALA A 661 -32.53 3.35 -8.04
N ARG A 662 -31.50 2.81 -7.40
CA ARG A 662 -31.58 1.51 -6.71
C ARG A 662 -32.21 1.60 -5.32
N GLY A 663 -32.75 2.74 -4.94
CA GLY A 663 -33.32 2.98 -3.60
C GLY A 663 -32.26 3.04 -2.49
N MET A 664 -30.98 3.17 -2.86
CA MET A 664 -29.89 3.25 -1.92
C MET A 664 -29.72 4.68 -1.42
N SER A 665 -29.84 4.84 -0.14
CA SER A 665 -29.55 6.06 0.59
C SER A 665 -29.08 5.63 1.98
N ASP A 666 -27.85 5.84 2.29
CA ASP A 666 -27.30 5.56 3.62
C ASP A 666 -27.50 6.74 4.59
N GLY A 667 -28.33 7.70 4.21
CA GLY A 667 -28.60 8.91 4.97
C GLY A 667 -27.48 9.94 4.89
N THR A 668 -26.56 9.80 3.93
CA THR A 668 -25.52 10.79 3.71
C THR A 668 -26.08 12.09 3.16
N PRO A 669 -25.47 13.25 3.48
CA PRO A 669 -25.86 14.53 2.89
C PRO A 669 -25.71 14.52 1.35
N ALA A 670 -26.57 15.29 0.66
CA ALA A 670 -26.54 15.40 -0.79
C ALA A 670 -25.23 16.00 -1.34
N ASP A 671 -24.44 16.64 -0.50
CA ASP A 671 -23.14 17.26 -0.80
C ASP A 671 -21.98 16.58 -0.06
N ILE A 672 -22.13 15.30 0.31
CA ILE A 672 -21.05 14.53 0.96
C ILE A 672 -19.78 14.57 0.09
N TRP A 673 -18.65 14.93 0.69
CA TRP A 673 -17.34 15.05 0.06
C TRP A 673 -17.27 15.93 -1.20
N GLN A 674 -18.20 16.86 -1.34
CA GLN A 674 -18.20 17.80 -2.48
C GLN A 674 -16.98 18.72 -2.46
N ASP A 675 -16.45 19.07 -1.30
CA ASP A 675 -15.22 19.83 -1.12
C ASP A 675 -14.01 19.07 -1.69
N VAL A 676 -13.90 17.76 -1.43
CA VAL A 676 -12.84 16.89 -1.96
C VAL A 676 -12.95 16.79 -3.49
N VAL A 677 -14.17 16.53 -4.00
CA VAL A 677 -14.40 16.44 -5.46
C VAL A 677 -14.11 17.76 -6.16
N ALA A 678 -14.52 18.89 -5.57
CA ALA A 678 -14.24 20.21 -6.12
C ALA A 678 -12.75 20.54 -6.15
N SER A 679 -12.01 20.17 -5.10
CA SER A 679 -10.56 20.34 -5.02
C SER A 679 -9.83 19.50 -6.07
N TYR A 680 -10.28 18.26 -6.31
CA TYR A 680 -9.77 17.41 -7.37
C TYR A 680 -10.08 17.97 -8.77
N ALA A 681 -11.32 18.41 -9.01
CA ALA A 681 -11.73 19.00 -10.28
C ALA A 681 -10.87 20.21 -10.68
N ALA A 682 -10.47 21.00 -9.68
CA ALA A 682 -9.63 22.19 -9.89
C ALA A 682 -8.20 21.85 -10.40
N LEU A 683 -7.70 20.65 -10.14
CA LEU A 683 -6.42 20.19 -10.70
C LEU A 683 -6.48 20.01 -12.22
N GLY A 684 -7.66 19.73 -12.77
CA GLY A 684 -7.89 19.61 -14.21
C GLY A 684 -8.41 20.89 -14.87
N ASP A 685 -9.21 21.67 -14.13
CA ASP A 685 -9.76 22.98 -14.50
C ASP A 685 -10.16 23.76 -13.24
N PRO A 686 -9.45 24.81 -12.85
CA PRO A 686 -9.73 25.60 -11.66
C PRO A 686 -11.16 26.19 -11.63
N GLU A 687 -11.71 26.61 -12.76
CA GLU A 687 -13.08 27.17 -12.84
C GLU A 687 -14.15 26.07 -12.62
N ALA A 688 -13.89 24.85 -13.07
CA ALA A 688 -14.78 23.71 -12.78
C ALA A 688 -14.80 23.41 -11.28
N GLY A 689 -13.66 23.41 -10.62
CA GLY A 689 -13.58 23.23 -9.16
C GLY A 689 -14.35 24.30 -8.38
N LEU A 690 -14.15 25.57 -8.75
CA LEU A 690 -14.88 26.70 -8.15
C LEU A 690 -16.40 26.60 -8.35
N SER A 691 -16.84 26.14 -9.52
CA SER A 691 -18.25 25.98 -9.84
C SER A 691 -18.92 24.85 -9.04
N LEU A 692 -18.18 23.81 -8.70
CA LEU A 692 -18.67 22.67 -7.93
C LEU A 692 -18.74 22.95 -6.43
N TRP A 693 -17.90 23.86 -5.93
CA TRP A 693 -17.78 24.07 -4.49
C TRP A 693 -18.89 24.90 -3.88
N ASN A 694 -19.56 24.33 -2.89
CA ASN A 694 -20.55 25.05 -2.07
C ASN A 694 -19.90 25.52 -0.76
N ARG A 695 -19.62 26.82 -0.64
CA ARG A 695 -19.01 27.43 0.55
C ARG A 695 -19.77 27.21 1.85
N LYS A 696 -21.09 26.93 1.80
CA LYS A 696 -21.95 26.65 2.96
C LYS A 696 -22.21 25.16 3.15
N GLY A 697 -21.75 24.33 2.22
CA GLY A 697 -21.96 22.89 2.21
C GLY A 697 -21.20 22.17 3.33
N ASN A 698 -21.37 20.85 3.36
CA ASN A 698 -20.60 20.00 4.26
C ASN A 698 -19.11 20.01 3.86
N VAL A 699 -18.26 19.80 4.85
CA VAL A 699 -16.82 19.67 4.68
C VAL A 699 -16.42 18.32 5.23
N GLU A 700 -15.58 17.60 4.51
CA GLU A 700 -15.07 16.32 4.98
C GLU A 700 -14.27 16.47 6.27
N TRP A 701 -14.34 15.45 7.13
CA TRP A 701 -13.53 15.46 8.34
C TRP A 701 -12.05 15.34 8.01
N GLY A 702 -11.28 16.32 8.44
CA GLY A 702 -9.87 16.46 8.06
C GLY A 702 -9.62 17.55 7.02
N GLU A 703 -10.70 18.15 6.48
CA GLU A 703 -10.65 19.34 5.64
C GLU A 703 -11.25 20.55 6.37
N THR A 704 -10.97 21.75 5.86
CA THR A 704 -11.56 23.00 6.37
C THR A 704 -12.03 23.88 5.22
N ARG A 705 -13.03 24.73 5.47
CA ARG A 705 -13.55 25.63 4.44
C ARG A 705 -12.51 26.60 3.93
N SER A 706 -11.68 27.12 4.81
CA SER A 706 -10.61 28.05 4.43
C SER A 706 -9.54 27.36 3.60
N HIS A 707 -9.20 26.10 3.90
CA HIS A 707 -8.24 25.32 3.11
C HIS A 707 -8.80 25.04 1.70
N THR A 708 -10.04 24.55 1.59
CA THR A 708 -10.68 24.33 0.28
C THR A 708 -10.76 25.64 -0.53
N ALA A 709 -11.18 26.76 0.09
CA ALA A 709 -11.24 28.05 -0.58
C ALA A 709 -9.85 28.51 -1.07
N TYR A 710 -8.84 28.36 -0.22
CA TYR A 710 -7.46 28.73 -0.54
C TYR A 710 -6.90 27.86 -1.67
N TRP A 711 -7.12 26.53 -1.64
CA TRP A 711 -6.72 25.60 -2.69
C TRP A 711 -7.31 26.01 -4.06
N LEU A 712 -8.62 26.23 -4.11
CA LEU A 712 -9.33 26.61 -5.33
C LEU A 712 -8.85 27.97 -5.87
N ALA A 713 -8.69 28.96 -5.00
CA ALA A 713 -8.21 30.29 -5.36
C ALA A 713 -6.74 30.26 -5.84
N SER A 714 -5.89 29.51 -5.17
CA SER A 714 -4.49 29.35 -5.56
C SER A 714 -4.34 28.72 -6.95
N LEU A 715 -5.12 27.67 -7.25
CA LEU A 715 -5.12 27.07 -8.59
C LEU A 715 -5.70 28.02 -9.65
N LYS A 716 -6.70 28.84 -9.31
CA LYS A 716 -7.18 29.88 -10.21
C LYS A 716 -6.10 30.91 -10.55
N GLU A 717 -5.26 31.29 -9.59
CA GLU A 717 -4.19 32.29 -9.80
C GLU A 717 -2.96 31.71 -10.50
N MET A 718 -2.58 30.46 -10.18
CA MET A 718 -1.35 29.84 -10.67
C MET A 718 -1.57 28.95 -11.88
N GLY A 719 -2.77 28.48 -12.10
CA GLY A 719 -3.09 27.45 -13.09
C GLY A 719 -3.05 26.04 -12.53
N THR A 720 -3.03 25.04 -13.42
CA THR A 720 -2.94 23.63 -13.07
C THR A 720 -1.49 23.18 -12.89
N PRO A 721 -1.21 22.13 -12.07
CA PRO A 721 0.14 21.60 -11.93
C PRO A 721 0.76 21.20 -13.28
N ASP A 722 2.02 21.58 -13.50
CA ASP A 722 2.81 21.20 -14.69
C ASP A 722 3.89 20.18 -14.28
N LEU A 723 3.52 18.90 -14.29
CA LEU A 723 4.39 17.79 -13.91
C LEU A 723 5.49 17.51 -14.96
N SER A 724 5.51 18.20 -16.08
CA SER A 724 6.58 18.07 -17.09
C SER A 724 7.88 18.75 -16.68
N VAL A 725 7.86 19.59 -15.64
CA VAL A 725 9.01 20.36 -15.16
C VAL A 725 9.50 19.77 -13.85
N THR A 726 10.81 19.51 -13.77
CA THR A 726 11.51 19.06 -12.57
C THR A 726 12.45 20.15 -12.04
N ALA A 727 13.00 19.98 -10.83
CA ALA A 727 13.99 20.89 -10.24
C ALA A 727 15.05 20.10 -9.44
N ASP A 728 16.22 20.73 -9.22
CA ASP A 728 17.34 20.20 -8.45
C ASP A 728 17.15 20.32 -6.91
N THR A 729 15.91 20.16 -6.47
CA THR A 729 15.51 20.13 -5.06
C THR A 729 14.26 19.25 -4.92
N PRO A 730 14.04 18.57 -3.80
CA PRO A 730 12.81 17.76 -3.63
C PRO A 730 11.56 18.62 -3.38
N LEU A 731 11.71 19.84 -2.84
CA LEU A 731 10.59 20.70 -2.45
C LEU A 731 10.33 21.80 -3.47
N TYR A 732 9.67 21.44 -4.55
CA TYR A 732 9.26 22.37 -5.62
C TYR A 732 7.87 22.03 -6.15
N ALA A 733 7.24 22.99 -6.82
CA ALA A 733 6.05 22.76 -7.65
C ALA A 733 6.04 23.76 -8.81
N VAL A 734 5.47 23.34 -9.94
CA VAL A 734 5.30 24.23 -11.10
C VAL A 734 3.84 24.17 -11.54
N PHE A 735 3.29 25.33 -11.87
CA PHE A 735 1.92 25.46 -12.36
C PHE A 735 1.94 26.16 -13.72
N LYS A 736 0.93 25.88 -14.53
CA LYS A 736 0.79 26.48 -15.85
C LYS A 736 -0.64 26.97 -16.04
N ASP A 737 -0.79 28.23 -16.38
CA ASP A 737 -2.08 28.84 -16.66
C ASP A 737 -2.57 28.54 -18.10
N LYS A 738 -3.79 28.98 -18.43
CA LYS A 738 -4.41 28.78 -19.75
C LYS A 738 -3.66 29.47 -20.89
N SER A 739 -2.82 30.49 -20.59
CA SER A 739 -1.95 31.15 -21.59
C SER A 739 -0.65 30.40 -21.86
N GLY A 740 -0.33 29.41 -21.01
CA GLY A 740 0.93 28.67 -21.03
C GLY A 740 2.02 29.28 -20.15
N ALA A 741 1.73 30.39 -19.46
CA ALA A 741 2.68 30.99 -18.53
C ALA A 741 2.84 30.12 -17.27
N ARG A 742 4.08 30.03 -16.79
CA ARG A 742 4.42 29.17 -15.66
C ARG A 742 4.64 29.96 -14.38
N THR A 743 4.15 29.42 -13.28
CA THR A 743 4.48 29.83 -11.91
C THR A 743 5.36 28.75 -11.29
N TYR A 744 6.54 29.13 -10.83
CA TYR A 744 7.54 28.26 -10.22
C TYR A 744 7.55 28.49 -8.71
N LEU A 745 7.47 27.43 -7.94
CA LEU A 745 7.57 27.42 -6.49
C LEU A 745 8.77 26.58 -6.07
N ALA A 746 9.56 27.08 -5.14
CA ALA A 746 10.62 26.33 -4.48
C ALA A 746 10.64 26.66 -2.98
N TYR A 747 10.75 25.62 -2.15
CA TYR A 747 10.86 25.76 -0.70
C TYR A 747 12.21 25.26 -0.21
N ASN A 748 12.84 26.03 0.66
CA ASN A 748 14.10 25.67 1.29
C ASN A 748 13.88 25.30 2.76
N ALA A 749 13.93 24.01 3.08
CA ALA A 749 13.84 23.54 4.47
C ALA A 749 15.15 23.68 5.24
N ARG A 750 16.26 24.00 4.59
CA ARG A 750 17.61 24.06 5.15
C ARG A 750 17.85 25.38 5.90
N SER A 751 18.90 25.43 6.73
CA SER A 751 19.32 26.62 7.49
C SER A 751 20.23 27.58 6.71
N SER A 752 20.63 27.22 5.48
CA SER A 752 21.43 28.06 4.58
C SER A 752 20.66 28.35 3.27
N PRO A 753 20.93 29.47 2.59
CA PRO A 753 20.34 29.77 1.30
C PRO A 753 20.69 28.67 0.26
N ILE A 754 19.78 28.41 -0.66
CA ILE A 754 20.00 27.51 -1.80
C ILE A 754 19.62 28.23 -3.09
N LYS A 755 20.25 27.82 -4.19
CA LYS A 755 19.81 28.14 -5.53
C LYS A 755 19.11 26.93 -6.13
N VAL A 756 17.90 27.11 -6.62
CA VAL A 756 17.10 26.05 -7.26
C VAL A 756 17.04 26.32 -8.75
N THR A 757 17.33 25.27 -9.52
CA THR A 757 17.29 25.33 -11.00
C THR A 757 16.26 24.32 -11.50
N PHE A 758 15.31 24.80 -12.29
CA PHE A 758 14.29 23.99 -12.93
C PHE A 758 14.76 23.46 -14.29
N SER A 759 14.22 22.35 -14.74
CA SER A 759 14.56 21.73 -16.04
C SER A 759 14.30 22.62 -17.24
N THR A 760 13.51 23.69 -17.08
CA THR A 760 13.31 24.76 -18.10
C THR A 760 14.47 25.74 -18.20
N GLY A 761 15.47 25.67 -17.33
CA GLY A 761 16.57 26.62 -17.21
C GLY A 761 16.29 27.81 -16.30
N LYS A 762 15.05 27.93 -15.77
CA LYS A 762 14.71 28.96 -14.77
C LYS A 762 15.46 28.66 -13.47
N SER A 763 16.06 29.66 -12.84
CA SER A 763 16.68 29.52 -11.52
C SER A 763 16.13 30.57 -10.56
N VAL A 764 16.06 30.23 -9.28
CA VAL A 764 15.63 31.09 -8.18
C VAL A 764 16.55 30.91 -6.98
N ASP A 765 16.81 31.98 -6.25
CA ASP A 765 17.50 31.92 -4.95
C ASP A 765 16.45 31.84 -3.84
N VAL A 766 16.59 30.89 -2.95
CA VAL A 766 15.64 30.60 -1.89
C VAL A 766 16.32 30.77 -0.52
N ALA A 767 15.86 31.74 0.25
CA ALA A 767 16.38 31.99 1.59
C ALA A 767 16.10 30.79 2.53
N PRO A 768 16.82 30.66 3.66
CA PRO A 768 16.56 29.60 4.60
C PRO A 768 15.10 29.57 5.08
N ARG A 769 14.52 28.38 5.20
CA ARG A 769 13.17 28.14 5.72
C ARG A 769 12.10 29.04 5.09
N SER A 770 12.17 29.20 3.78
CA SER A 770 11.26 30.08 3.06
C SER A 770 10.79 29.49 1.74
N LEU A 771 9.67 30.00 1.27
CA LEU A 771 9.10 29.73 -0.04
C LEU A 771 9.43 30.90 -0.99
N VAL A 772 9.78 30.59 -2.22
CA VAL A 772 9.86 31.57 -3.31
C VAL A 772 8.82 31.24 -4.38
N ARG A 773 8.09 32.25 -4.85
CA ARG A 773 7.25 32.23 -6.05
C ARG A 773 7.93 33.07 -7.12
N SER A 774 8.02 32.54 -8.34
CA SER A 774 8.52 33.25 -9.53
C SER A 774 7.66 32.93 -10.75
N ARG A 775 7.42 33.90 -11.57
CA ARG A 775 6.78 33.78 -12.89
C ARG A 775 7.80 33.84 -14.04
#